data_d6d01aea6967909daa323375246e4696
#
_entry.id   d6d01aea6967909daa323375246e4696
#
_cell.length_a   1.000
_cell.length_b   1.000
_cell.length_c   1.000
_cell.angle_alpha   90.00
_cell.angle_beta   90.00
_cell.angle_gamma   90.00
#
_symmetry.space_group_name_H-M   'P 1'
#
loop_
_entity.id
_entity.type
_entity.pdbx_description
1 polymer ?
#
loop_
_entity_poly.entity_id
_entity_poly.type
_entity_poly.pdbx_seq_one_letter_code
_entity_poly.pdbx_strand_id
1 'polypeptide(L)'
;MARLDDLFLPRFTLMPATSSHDTSGAFAAARSSARSSAQVTVVLGPTNTGKTHLAMERMTGYSTGLIGFPLRLLARENYDRLVAQLGPAKVGLITGEERILPPSARYICATVESMPLDMGEASSANGRLDSGATRDSWVNRGFEFIAVDEVQLAGDRERGHVFTDRILNARGQFETMFMGADTAAPLLRLLLPEAKFETRHRMSRLSYAGPKKLTRLPRRSAIVAFGVADVYQLAETIRRQRGGAAVVMGRLSPRTRNAQVELYQNGDVDFLIATDAIGMGLNLDLKHVALASDVKFDGRHMRKLSPVEMAQIAGRAGRHVNDGTFGVTDGCRALEPEMIEAIEQHRFQPLRSMYWRNSKLDFSSVDALLASLEAPPPLAFLFRKGDALDHQALAALAARPDIMRVTSNTKAVRLLWEVACIPDFRQTLNENHYDMLANIYTTLVADGVLGADMVSRAMDHLDRLDGDLDTLMTRLAYIRTWTYITHRSDWTDNPAQWQDRARLVEDRLSDCLHARLSERFVDRRAAHLSRRLKENKNLMASVKTDGTVLVEGEEVGVLDGFVFQPTLAEGEEKSTILAAARRGLPDEIENRVRAFTASASPAFRLDEGGVISWRESKVARLVRGDGLYAPRAELVDSDLLSIDQAQRLNERLSKFVGEHVRDVLGRLMALEAPQPLAPAAARPASTPAESVPADAGPSDQDGPTKDEIAANPPTEQPDVVEAPDLASDPEPVPFSGAAKGIAFTLFEQLGAVRSADVGQLVRSLSDTDKSGLARLGVRFGVETVYLPDMLKPAPIALRALLWNLFVNDAADFKAAPAAGRVTIDAVDDVPDAFWLAVGYRRLGGRVMRVDMVERVALLMRNAAREGRFKISEDMMSLAGATRDQMAAMLLDLQCRVVDEEPSEDPEKPAIQIFERIRRPRQQSGGRGKADAANGKGNDGRGNDGAGRRPGGKKPDGRPSNKSNRKARGKPPGQAHSKRPAEKQPDPNSPFAVLAGLKLKD
;
A
#
# COMPACT_ATOMS: atom_id res chain seq x y z
N MET A 1 -29.13 11.87 -66.13
CA MET A 1 -29.47 10.52 -66.63
C MET A 1 -28.37 10.09 -67.61
N ALA A 2 -27.38 9.42 -67.24
CA ALA A 2 -26.46 8.61 -68.03
C ALA A 2 -25.70 7.75 -67.07
N ARG A 3 -25.66 6.44 -67.29
CA ARG A 3 -25.09 5.39 -66.47
C ARG A 3 -23.58 5.53 -66.36
N LEU A 4 -23.09 5.57 -65.16
CA LEU A 4 -21.68 5.47 -64.74
C LEU A 4 -21.38 4.01 -64.35
N ASP A 5 -21.36 3.12 -65.34
CA ASP A 5 -21.03 1.70 -65.12
C ASP A 5 -19.87 1.22 -66.02
N ASP A 6 -19.05 2.09 -66.58
CA ASP A 6 -17.96 1.68 -67.45
C ASP A 6 -16.74 2.59 -67.25
N LEU A 7 -15.95 2.40 -66.19
CA LEU A 7 -14.55 2.84 -66.15
C LEU A 7 -13.82 2.16 -64.99
N PHE A 8 -12.74 1.46 -65.33
CA PHE A 8 -11.71 0.84 -64.45
C PHE A 8 -11.92 -0.63 -64.02
N LEU A 9 -11.85 -1.55 -65.02
CA LEU A 9 -11.27 -2.84 -64.78
C LEU A 9 -10.16 -3.12 -65.84
N PRO A 10 -8.89 -3.33 -65.46
CA PRO A 10 -7.91 -3.81 -66.46
C PRO A 10 -8.27 -5.26 -66.81
N ARG A 11 -8.55 -5.52 -68.08
CA ARG A 11 -8.69 -6.87 -68.64
C ARG A 11 -7.36 -7.58 -68.55
N PHE A 12 -7.27 -8.56 -67.65
CA PHE A 12 -6.19 -9.56 -67.68
C PHE A 12 -6.54 -10.57 -68.78
N THR A 13 -5.72 -10.57 -69.78
CA THR A 13 -5.72 -11.57 -70.87
C THR A 13 -5.28 -12.90 -70.25
N LEU A 14 -6.15 -13.93 -70.27
CA LEU A 14 -5.84 -15.30 -69.91
C LEU A 14 -4.90 -15.87 -70.97
N MET A 15 -3.66 -16.19 -70.57
CA MET A 15 -2.81 -17.14 -71.31
C MET A 15 -3.26 -18.58 -71.01
N PRO A 16 -3.27 -19.47 -72.00
CA PRO A 16 -3.74 -20.84 -71.80
C PRO A 16 -2.78 -21.64 -70.88
N ALA A 17 -3.35 -22.26 -69.86
CA ALA A 17 -2.69 -23.13 -68.91
C ALA A 17 -2.27 -24.43 -69.58
N THR A 18 -0.97 -24.72 -69.51
CA THR A 18 -0.43 -26.10 -69.65
C THR A 18 -0.79 -26.87 -68.39
N SER A 19 -1.33 -28.06 -68.59
CA SER A 19 -1.71 -29.13 -67.65
C SER A 19 -1.16 -28.97 -66.24
N SER A 20 -1.96 -28.55 -65.29
CA SER A 20 -1.71 -28.67 -63.87
C SER A 20 -2.59 -29.76 -63.26
N HIS A 21 -1.99 -30.61 -62.52
CA HIS A 21 -2.68 -31.58 -61.67
C HIS A 21 -3.73 -30.90 -60.81
N ASP A 22 -4.92 -31.45 -60.83
CA ASP A 22 -6.12 -31.02 -60.14
C ASP A 22 -6.00 -31.03 -58.64
N THR A 23 -5.40 -29.94 -58.07
CA THR A 23 -5.28 -29.78 -56.63
C THR A 23 -6.56 -29.11 -56.01
N SER A 24 -7.46 -28.56 -56.84
CA SER A 24 -8.73 -27.99 -56.35
C SER A 24 -9.69 -29.09 -55.88
N GLY A 25 -9.63 -30.29 -56.51
CA GLY A 25 -10.42 -31.44 -56.10
C GLY A 25 -10.00 -32.04 -54.75
N ALA A 26 -8.71 -31.97 -54.42
CA ALA A 26 -8.20 -32.52 -53.15
C ALA A 26 -8.62 -31.63 -51.93
N PHE A 27 -8.69 -30.35 -52.13
CA PHE A 27 -9.16 -29.44 -51.06
C PHE A 27 -10.69 -29.49 -50.87
N ALA A 28 -11.46 -29.69 -51.95
CA ALA A 28 -12.89 -29.94 -51.88
C ALA A 28 -13.23 -31.32 -51.29
N ALA A 29 -12.43 -32.35 -51.59
CA ALA A 29 -12.64 -33.72 -51.14
C ALA A 29 -12.26 -33.93 -49.68
N ALA A 30 -11.24 -33.24 -49.15
CA ALA A 30 -10.89 -33.27 -47.73
C ALA A 30 -11.92 -32.58 -46.83
N ARG A 31 -12.74 -31.68 -47.41
CA ARG A 31 -13.86 -31.01 -46.72
C ARG A 31 -15.13 -31.87 -46.66
N SER A 32 -15.33 -32.82 -47.50
CA SER A 32 -16.63 -33.50 -47.72
C SER A 32 -16.88 -34.71 -46.80
N SER A 33 -15.90 -35.21 -46.05
CA SER A 33 -16.09 -36.51 -45.41
C SER A 33 -16.49 -36.51 -43.92
N ALA A 34 -16.57 -35.38 -43.21
CA ALA A 34 -16.99 -35.43 -41.82
C ALA A 34 -17.37 -34.07 -41.15
N ARG A 35 -18.27 -33.24 -41.71
CA ARG A 35 -18.94 -32.18 -40.88
C ARG A 35 -20.05 -31.49 -41.68
N SER A 36 -21.18 -32.12 -41.83
CA SER A 36 -22.26 -31.61 -42.70
C SER A 36 -23.30 -30.69 -42.04
N SER A 37 -23.02 -30.01 -40.91
CA SER A 37 -24.04 -29.10 -40.34
C SER A 37 -23.51 -27.89 -39.53
N ALA A 38 -22.22 -27.67 -39.46
CA ALA A 38 -21.71 -26.51 -38.69
C ALA A 38 -21.97 -25.18 -39.44
N GLN A 39 -22.75 -24.33 -38.87
CA GLN A 39 -23.04 -23.02 -39.45
C GLN A 39 -21.81 -22.11 -39.35
N VAL A 40 -21.41 -21.48 -40.45
CA VAL A 40 -20.38 -20.40 -40.43
C VAL A 40 -21.06 -19.08 -40.61
N THR A 41 -20.87 -18.17 -39.64
CA THR A 41 -21.40 -16.81 -39.63
C THR A 41 -20.27 -15.79 -39.66
N VAL A 42 -20.34 -14.81 -40.51
CA VAL A 42 -19.36 -13.72 -40.63
C VAL A 42 -20.07 -12.42 -40.30
N VAL A 43 -19.67 -11.76 -39.20
CA VAL A 43 -20.28 -10.51 -38.72
C VAL A 43 -19.29 -9.37 -38.92
N LEU A 44 -19.58 -8.48 -39.84
CA LEU A 44 -18.72 -7.37 -40.27
C LEU A 44 -19.31 -6.01 -39.92
N GLY A 45 -18.44 -5.02 -39.75
CA GLY A 45 -18.81 -3.63 -39.50
C GLY A 45 -17.76 -2.83 -38.76
N PRO A 46 -17.98 -1.53 -38.54
CA PRO A 46 -17.09 -0.62 -37.84
C PRO A 46 -16.78 -1.05 -36.40
N THR A 47 -15.82 -0.38 -35.79
CA THR A 47 -15.60 -0.45 -34.36
C THR A 47 -16.81 0.03 -33.57
N ASN A 48 -17.02 -0.48 -32.36
CA ASN A 48 -18.13 -0.08 -31.48
C ASN A 48 -19.54 -0.41 -31.98
N THR A 49 -19.73 -1.56 -32.63
CA THR A 49 -21.03 -2.08 -33.10
C THR A 49 -21.54 -3.28 -32.29
N GLY A 50 -20.88 -3.63 -31.17
CA GLY A 50 -21.30 -4.73 -30.30
C GLY A 50 -21.06 -6.14 -30.84
N LYS A 51 -20.17 -6.32 -31.83
CA LYS A 51 -19.84 -7.65 -32.43
C LYS A 51 -19.32 -8.64 -31.37
N THR A 52 -18.36 -8.23 -30.57
CA THR A 52 -17.78 -9.06 -29.52
C THR A 52 -18.80 -9.46 -28.46
N HIS A 53 -19.69 -8.54 -28.10
CA HIS A 53 -20.79 -8.81 -27.14
C HIS A 53 -21.74 -9.86 -27.71
N LEU A 54 -22.13 -9.73 -28.99
CA LEU A 54 -22.97 -10.72 -29.68
C LEU A 54 -22.32 -12.12 -29.65
N ALA A 55 -21.01 -12.21 -29.92
CA ALA A 55 -20.32 -13.51 -29.89
C ALA A 55 -20.30 -14.12 -28.49
N MET A 56 -20.12 -13.31 -27.46
CA MET A 56 -20.16 -13.78 -26.08
C MET A 56 -21.57 -14.27 -25.69
N GLU A 57 -22.62 -13.53 -26.04
CA GLU A 57 -24.00 -13.96 -25.79
C GLU A 57 -24.32 -15.26 -26.54
N ARG A 58 -23.94 -15.37 -27.82
CA ARG A 58 -24.11 -16.63 -28.59
C ARG A 58 -23.36 -17.78 -27.98
N MET A 59 -22.10 -17.56 -27.58
CA MET A 59 -21.28 -18.60 -26.96
C MET A 59 -21.92 -19.19 -25.71
N THR A 60 -22.50 -18.34 -24.86
CA THR A 60 -23.15 -18.81 -23.62
C THR A 60 -24.43 -19.61 -23.85
N GLY A 61 -25.00 -19.57 -25.06
CA GLY A 61 -26.10 -20.43 -25.48
C GLY A 61 -25.71 -21.87 -25.83
N TYR A 62 -24.41 -22.16 -25.96
CA TYR A 62 -23.85 -23.48 -26.21
C TYR A 62 -23.30 -24.11 -24.91
N SER A 63 -23.11 -25.42 -24.90
CA SER A 63 -22.54 -26.11 -23.73
C SER A 63 -21.05 -25.82 -23.57
N THR A 64 -20.34 -25.62 -24.68
CA THR A 64 -18.90 -25.27 -24.71
C THR A 64 -18.61 -24.24 -25.77
N GLY A 65 -17.66 -23.34 -25.51
CA GLY A 65 -17.31 -22.30 -26.48
C GLY A 65 -15.89 -21.76 -26.31
N LEU A 66 -15.33 -21.29 -27.42
CA LEU A 66 -14.01 -20.69 -27.50
C LEU A 66 -14.08 -19.38 -28.28
N ILE A 67 -13.53 -18.30 -27.75
CA ILE A 67 -13.36 -17.04 -28.47
C ILE A 67 -11.87 -16.66 -28.53
N GLY A 68 -11.36 -16.43 -29.73
CA GLY A 68 -10.04 -15.88 -29.99
C GLY A 68 -10.08 -14.36 -30.14
N PHE A 69 -9.33 -13.65 -29.31
CA PHE A 69 -9.20 -12.19 -29.29
C PHE A 69 -7.85 -11.74 -29.87
N PRO A 70 -7.76 -10.58 -30.50
CA PRO A 70 -6.52 -10.09 -31.10
C PRO A 70 -5.48 -9.67 -30.05
N LEU A 71 -5.90 -9.40 -28.83
CA LEU A 71 -5.06 -8.90 -27.77
C LEU A 71 -5.34 -9.60 -26.43
N ARG A 72 -4.25 -9.84 -25.65
CA ARG A 72 -4.32 -10.38 -24.30
C ARG A 72 -5.27 -9.60 -23.39
N LEU A 73 -5.24 -8.27 -23.45
CA LEU A 73 -6.10 -7.42 -22.65
C LEU A 73 -7.59 -7.66 -22.93
N LEU A 74 -7.96 -7.79 -24.21
CA LEU A 74 -9.36 -8.11 -24.60
C LEU A 74 -9.76 -9.50 -24.10
N ALA A 75 -8.88 -10.48 -24.24
CA ALA A 75 -9.14 -11.83 -23.73
C ALA A 75 -9.39 -11.79 -22.22
N ARG A 76 -8.57 -11.02 -21.45
CA ARG A 76 -8.70 -10.88 -20.01
C ARG A 76 -9.96 -10.11 -19.61
N GLU A 77 -10.27 -8.98 -20.24
CA GLU A 77 -11.48 -8.19 -19.96
C GLU A 77 -12.77 -9.03 -20.16
N ASN A 78 -12.81 -9.79 -21.26
CA ASN A 78 -13.97 -10.62 -21.54
C ASN A 78 -14.03 -11.87 -20.67
N TYR A 79 -12.88 -12.44 -20.28
CA TYR A 79 -12.80 -13.47 -19.25
C TYR A 79 -13.38 -12.96 -17.91
N ASP A 80 -12.94 -11.82 -17.42
CA ASP A 80 -13.42 -11.25 -16.15
C ASP A 80 -14.93 -10.97 -16.20
N ARG A 81 -15.44 -10.50 -17.36
CA ARG A 81 -16.87 -10.28 -17.59
C ARG A 81 -17.66 -11.61 -17.56
N LEU A 82 -17.17 -12.67 -18.18
CA LEU A 82 -17.79 -13.97 -18.13
C LEU A 82 -17.72 -14.62 -16.75
N VAL A 83 -16.61 -14.45 -16.04
CA VAL A 83 -16.48 -14.90 -14.64
C VAL A 83 -17.52 -14.24 -13.74
N ALA A 84 -17.75 -12.94 -13.92
CA ALA A 84 -18.79 -12.21 -13.18
C ALA A 84 -20.21 -12.76 -13.46
N GLN A 85 -20.47 -13.28 -14.67
CA GLN A 85 -21.78 -13.82 -15.08
C GLN A 85 -21.97 -15.29 -14.74
N LEU A 86 -20.96 -16.12 -14.95
CA LEU A 86 -21.07 -17.59 -14.95
C LEU A 86 -20.31 -18.26 -13.78
N GLY A 87 -19.51 -17.49 -13.06
CA GLY A 87 -18.61 -17.97 -11.99
C GLY A 87 -17.27 -18.49 -12.52
N PRO A 88 -16.20 -18.43 -11.68
CA PRO A 88 -14.81 -18.73 -12.09
C PRO A 88 -14.59 -20.20 -12.46
N ALA A 89 -15.40 -21.13 -11.98
CA ALA A 89 -15.25 -22.56 -12.27
C ALA A 89 -15.57 -22.94 -13.74
N LYS A 90 -16.38 -22.13 -14.44
CA LYS A 90 -16.86 -22.45 -15.79
C LYS A 90 -16.09 -21.77 -16.90
N VAL A 91 -15.27 -20.79 -16.58
CA VAL A 91 -14.58 -19.92 -17.53
C VAL A 91 -13.08 -20.13 -17.46
N GLY A 92 -12.44 -20.24 -18.61
CA GLY A 92 -10.98 -20.34 -18.73
C GLY A 92 -10.39 -19.18 -19.51
N LEU A 93 -9.11 -18.89 -19.27
CA LEU A 93 -8.31 -17.92 -20.00
C LEU A 93 -7.03 -18.58 -20.49
N ILE A 94 -6.73 -18.44 -21.78
CA ILE A 94 -5.50 -18.96 -22.38
C ILE A 94 -4.85 -17.84 -23.22
N THR A 95 -3.71 -17.36 -22.77
CA THR A 95 -2.87 -16.40 -23.49
C THR A 95 -1.43 -16.90 -23.50
N GLY A 96 -0.52 -16.22 -24.19
CA GLY A 96 0.90 -16.56 -24.16
C GLY A 96 1.59 -16.40 -22.80
N GLU A 97 0.95 -15.67 -21.86
CA GLU A 97 1.53 -15.30 -20.57
C GLU A 97 0.62 -15.69 -19.38
N GLU A 98 -0.63 -16.07 -19.63
CA GLU A 98 -1.59 -16.48 -18.59
C GLU A 98 -2.35 -17.72 -19.03
N ARG A 99 -2.46 -18.69 -18.14
CA ARG A 99 -3.28 -19.86 -18.33
C ARG A 99 -4.09 -20.15 -17.07
N ILE A 100 -5.36 -19.77 -17.09
CA ILE A 100 -6.32 -20.06 -16.02
C ILE A 100 -7.33 -21.04 -16.60
N LEU A 101 -7.22 -22.31 -16.21
CA LEU A 101 -8.05 -23.36 -16.79
C LEU A 101 -8.59 -24.28 -15.69
N PRO A 102 -9.71 -23.87 -15.05
CA PRO A 102 -10.40 -24.75 -14.09
C PRO A 102 -10.80 -26.09 -14.74
N PRO A 103 -10.80 -27.20 -14.00
CA PRO A 103 -11.17 -28.51 -14.55
C PRO A 103 -12.57 -28.57 -15.16
N SER A 104 -13.48 -27.72 -14.68
CA SER A 104 -14.87 -27.62 -15.17
C SER A 104 -15.08 -26.48 -16.17
N ALA A 105 -14.01 -25.86 -16.70
CA ALA A 105 -14.13 -24.79 -17.66
C ALA A 105 -14.84 -25.26 -18.94
N ARG A 106 -15.85 -24.51 -19.35
CA ARG A 106 -16.65 -24.77 -20.57
C ARG A 106 -16.46 -23.66 -21.60
N TYR A 107 -16.20 -22.44 -21.16
CA TYR A 107 -16.06 -21.26 -22.00
C TYR A 107 -14.64 -20.73 -21.89
N ILE A 108 -13.96 -20.64 -23.01
CA ILE A 108 -12.57 -20.26 -23.05
C ILE A 108 -12.42 -18.93 -23.78
N CYS A 109 -11.81 -17.96 -23.11
CA CYS A 109 -11.27 -16.73 -23.73
C CYS A 109 -9.79 -16.97 -24.03
N ALA A 110 -9.38 -16.80 -25.28
CA ALA A 110 -7.98 -16.99 -25.68
C ALA A 110 -7.49 -15.83 -26.56
N THR A 111 -6.18 -15.62 -26.63
CA THR A 111 -5.65 -14.88 -27.77
C THR A 111 -5.68 -15.77 -29.02
N VAL A 112 -5.78 -15.17 -30.19
CA VAL A 112 -5.90 -15.91 -31.46
C VAL A 112 -4.74 -16.87 -31.65
N GLU A 113 -3.53 -16.48 -31.21
CA GLU A 113 -2.32 -17.31 -31.22
C GLU A 113 -2.43 -18.53 -30.30
N SER A 114 -3.06 -18.35 -29.15
CA SER A 114 -3.13 -19.35 -28.08
C SER A 114 -4.42 -20.17 -28.09
N MET A 115 -5.25 -20.05 -29.14
CA MET A 115 -6.46 -20.84 -29.27
C MET A 115 -6.13 -22.35 -29.32
N PRO A 116 -6.69 -23.20 -28.43
CA PRO A 116 -6.38 -24.63 -28.34
C PRO A 116 -7.15 -25.44 -29.39
N LEU A 117 -6.79 -25.30 -30.66
CA LEU A 117 -7.47 -26.00 -31.78
C LEU A 117 -6.90 -27.40 -32.05
N ASP A 118 -5.61 -27.63 -31.74
CA ASP A 118 -4.85 -28.83 -32.12
C ASP A 118 -4.69 -29.85 -30.97
N MET A 119 -5.40 -29.68 -29.88
CA MET A 119 -5.23 -30.50 -28.66
C MET A 119 -5.66 -31.98 -28.86
N GLY A 120 -6.35 -32.34 -29.95
CA GLY A 120 -6.79 -33.70 -30.20
C GLY A 120 -5.69 -34.62 -30.77
N GLU A 121 -4.71 -34.08 -31.51
CA GLU A 121 -3.63 -34.87 -32.16
C GLU A 121 -2.36 -34.96 -31.30
N ALA A 122 -2.07 -33.90 -30.50
CA ALA A 122 -0.87 -33.90 -29.64
C ALA A 122 -1.01 -34.82 -28.41
N SER A 123 -2.23 -35.15 -28.00
CA SER A 123 -2.50 -36.02 -26.84
C SER A 123 -2.23 -37.48 -27.09
N SER A 124 -2.14 -37.90 -28.37
CA SER A 124 -1.83 -39.30 -28.73
C SER A 124 -0.34 -39.60 -28.78
N ALA A 125 0.53 -38.58 -28.88
CA ALA A 125 1.98 -38.74 -29.03
C ALA A 125 2.78 -38.68 -27.71
N ASN A 126 2.26 -38.07 -26.65
CA ASN A 126 2.92 -37.99 -25.35
C ASN A 126 1.99 -38.48 -24.22
N GLY A 127 2.10 -39.75 -23.89
CA GLY A 127 1.32 -40.49 -22.90
C GLY A 127 1.50 -40.06 -21.42
N ARG A 128 1.50 -38.79 -21.13
CA ARG A 128 1.44 -38.27 -19.75
C ARG A 128 0.54 -37.02 -19.69
N LEU A 129 -0.77 -37.27 -19.63
CA LEU A 129 -1.68 -36.32 -18.97
C LEU A 129 -1.76 -36.76 -17.51
N ASP A 130 -1.58 -35.80 -16.62
CA ASP A 130 -1.81 -35.95 -15.18
C ASP A 130 -3.11 -36.71 -14.91
N SER A 131 -3.00 -37.79 -14.13
CA SER A 131 -4.02 -38.79 -13.85
C SER A 131 -5.14 -38.29 -12.89
N GLY A 132 -5.54 -37.02 -12.98
CA GLY A 132 -6.56 -36.41 -12.11
C GLY A 132 -7.70 -35.69 -12.81
N ALA A 133 -7.64 -35.39 -14.09
CA ALA A 133 -8.71 -34.70 -14.80
C ALA A 133 -9.69 -35.70 -15.43
N THR A 134 -10.91 -35.70 -15.03
CA THR A 134 -12.04 -36.45 -15.61
C THR A 134 -12.08 -36.25 -17.13
N ARG A 135 -12.01 -37.37 -17.86
CA ARG A 135 -11.90 -37.48 -19.33
C ARG A 135 -13.13 -36.98 -20.14
N ASP A 136 -14.00 -36.18 -19.58
CA ASP A 136 -15.19 -35.65 -20.25
C ASP A 136 -15.02 -34.19 -20.76
N SER A 137 -13.77 -33.73 -20.85
CA SER A 137 -13.49 -32.38 -21.27
C SER A 137 -13.57 -32.21 -22.80
N TRP A 138 -13.91 -31.00 -23.21
CA TRP A 138 -13.92 -30.46 -24.58
C TRP A 138 -12.63 -30.79 -25.38
N VAL A 139 -11.53 -31.15 -24.72
CA VAL A 139 -10.25 -31.60 -25.31
C VAL A 139 -10.44 -32.74 -26.27
N ASN A 140 -11.35 -33.70 -26.03
CA ASN A 140 -11.57 -34.86 -26.87
C ASN A 140 -12.75 -34.71 -27.84
N ARG A 141 -13.65 -33.71 -27.64
CA ARG A 141 -14.86 -33.53 -28.44
C ARG A 141 -14.84 -32.27 -29.31
N GLY A 142 -13.92 -31.33 -29.07
CA GLY A 142 -13.91 -30.01 -29.68
C GLY A 142 -14.98 -29.08 -29.07
N PHE A 143 -14.93 -27.79 -29.42
CA PHE A 143 -15.91 -26.79 -28.96
C PHE A 143 -17.15 -26.79 -29.84
N GLU A 144 -18.33 -26.66 -29.22
CA GLU A 144 -19.59 -26.49 -29.92
C GLU A 144 -19.65 -25.16 -30.68
N PHE A 145 -19.13 -24.09 -30.04
CA PHE A 145 -19.05 -22.76 -30.62
C PHE A 145 -17.61 -22.28 -30.66
N ILE A 146 -17.17 -21.70 -31.79
CA ILE A 146 -15.89 -21.02 -31.92
C ILE A 146 -16.11 -19.64 -32.53
N ALA A 147 -15.45 -18.60 -31.97
CA ALA A 147 -15.42 -17.30 -32.58
C ALA A 147 -14.00 -16.75 -32.68
N VAL A 148 -13.74 -15.93 -33.71
CA VAL A 148 -12.49 -15.21 -33.92
C VAL A 148 -12.82 -13.73 -34.16
N ASP A 149 -12.25 -12.87 -33.31
CA ASP A 149 -12.47 -11.42 -33.39
C ASP A 149 -11.37 -10.74 -34.22
N GLU A 150 -11.72 -9.60 -34.87
CA GLU A 150 -10.84 -8.74 -35.67
C GLU A 150 -10.16 -9.47 -36.86
N VAL A 151 -10.92 -10.30 -37.61
CA VAL A 151 -10.40 -11.14 -38.71
C VAL A 151 -9.73 -10.35 -39.86
N GLN A 152 -9.96 -9.03 -40.00
CA GLN A 152 -9.22 -8.22 -40.95
C GLN A 152 -7.73 -8.13 -40.64
N LEU A 153 -7.29 -8.49 -39.42
CA LEU A 153 -5.88 -8.65 -39.08
C LEU A 153 -5.18 -9.78 -39.86
N ALA A 154 -5.91 -10.62 -40.60
CA ALA A 154 -5.31 -11.51 -41.57
C ALA A 154 -4.49 -10.79 -42.66
N GLY A 155 -4.77 -9.50 -42.90
CA GLY A 155 -3.96 -8.59 -43.73
C GLY A 155 -2.78 -7.95 -43.00
N ASP A 156 -2.61 -8.18 -41.70
CA ASP A 156 -1.49 -7.66 -40.94
C ASP A 156 -0.18 -8.40 -41.29
N ARG A 157 0.90 -7.64 -41.47
CA ARG A 157 2.16 -8.20 -41.93
C ARG A 157 2.80 -9.14 -40.90
N GLU A 158 2.67 -8.84 -39.62
CA GLU A 158 3.34 -9.62 -38.55
C GLU A 158 2.51 -10.81 -38.12
N ARG A 159 1.24 -10.59 -37.84
CA ARG A 159 0.34 -11.56 -37.21
C ARG A 159 -0.67 -12.19 -38.16
N GLY A 160 -0.79 -11.67 -39.38
CA GLY A 160 -1.86 -12.04 -40.32
C GLY A 160 -1.91 -13.51 -40.64
N HIS A 161 -0.77 -14.18 -40.67
CA HIS A 161 -0.69 -15.64 -40.96
C HIS A 161 -1.42 -16.48 -39.92
N VAL A 162 -1.44 -16.04 -38.64
CA VAL A 162 -2.16 -16.75 -37.57
C VAL A 162 -3.67 -16.60 -37.79
N PHE A 163 -4.14 -15.37 -38.07
CA PHE A 163 -5.56 -15.09 -38.32
C PHE A 163 -6.04 -15.89 -39.56
N THR A 164 -5.24 -15.89 -40.61
CA THR A 164 -5.54 -16.67 -41.84
C THR A 164 -5.65 -18.16 -41.52
N ASP A 165 -4.75 -18.72 -40.73
CA ASP A 165 -4.83 -20.11 -40.30
C ASP A 165 -6.13 -20.38 -39.51
N ARG A 166 -6.52 -19.50 -38.60
CA ARG A 166 -7.79 -19.65 -37.84
C ARG A 166 -9.00 -19.54 -38.76
N ILE A 167 -9.00 -18.63 -39.75
CA ILE A 167 -10.08 -18.51 -40.74
C ILE A 167 -10.20 -19.80 -41.55
N LEU A 168 -9.09 -20.43 -41.91
CA LEU A 168 -9.09 -21.64 -42.70
C LEU A 168 -9.43 -22.91 -41.91
N ASN A 169 -8.92 -23.03 -40.67
CA ASN A 169 -8.91 -24.28 -39.92
C ASN A 169 -9.79 -24.32 -38.68
N ALA A 170 -10.14 -23.13 -38.04
CA ALA A 170 -10.98 -23.13 -36.85
C ALA A 170 -12.45 -23.42 -37.21
N ARG A 171 -13.03 -24.50 -36.66
CA ARG A 171 -14.45 -24.85 -36.84
C ARG A 171 -15.05 -25.33 -35.53
N GLY A 172 -16.14 -24.71 -35.08
CA GLY A 172 -16.99 -25.23 -34.05
C GLY A 172 -17.83 -26.42 -34.54
N GLN A 173 -18.30 -27.24 -33.64
CA GLN A 173 -19.17 -28.38 -33.97
C GLN A 173 -20.51 -27.93 -34.54
N PHE A 174 -21.08 -26.87 -33.99
CA PHE A 174 -22.38 -26.36 -34.41
C PHE A 174 -22.29 -24.98 -35.07
N GLU A 175 -21.50 -24.06 -34.52
CA GLU A 175 -21.33 -22.73 -35.09
C GLU A 175 -19.90 -22.23 -35.01
N THR A 176 -19.49 -21.54 -36.09
CA THR A 176 -18.25 -20.79 -36.15
C THR A 176 -18.58 -19.34 -36.52
N MET A 177 -18.11 -18.36 -35.73
CA MET A 177 -18.35 -16.94 -35.94
C MET A 177 -17.05 -16.20 -36.20
N PHE A 178 -16.94 -15.53 -37.33
CA PHE A 178 -15.86 -14.62 -37.67
C PHE A 178 -16.33 -13.17 -37.60
N MET A 179 -15.61 -12.34 -36.84
CA MET A 179 -15.98 -10.94 -36.63
C MET A 179 -14.87 -10.00 -37.07
N GLY A 180 -15.22 -8.87 -37.68
CA GLY A 180 -14.21 -7.93 -38.12
C GLY A 180 -14.75 -6.70 -38.85
N ALA A 181 -13.83 -6.01 -39.52
CA ALA A 181 -14.15 -4.86 -40.38
C ALA A 181 -14.62 -5.31 -41.78
N ASP A 182 -15.45 -4.51 -42.40
CA ASP A 182 -16.00 -4.77 -43.75
C ASP A 182 -14.94 -4.90 -44.85
N THR A 183 -13.74 -4.36 -44.60
CA THR A 183 -12.61 -4.46 -45.51
C THR A 183 -12.20 -5.89 -45.84
N ALA A 184 -12.43 -6.87 -44.93
CA ALA A 184 -12.13 -8.26 -45.16
C ALA A 184 -13.19 -9.02 -45.98
N ALA A 185 -14.38 -8.44 -46.22
CA ALA A 185 -15.51 -9.12 -46.81
C ALA A 185 -15.23 -9.79 -48.15
N PRO A 186 -14.54 -9.19 -49.16
CA PRO A 186 -14.31 -9.82 -50.42
C PRO A 186 -13.46 -11.12 -50.32
N LEU A 187 -12.40 -11.09 -49.54
CA LEU A 187 -11.52 -12.24 -49.36
C LEU A 187 -12.17 -13.34 -48.48
N LEU A 188 -12.96 -12.97 -47.49
CA LEU A 188 -13.73 -13.90 -46.67
C LEU A 188 -14.82 -14.62 -47.50
N ARG A 189 -15.47 -13.95 -48.46
CA ARG A 189 -16.41 -14.59 -49.38
C ARG A 189 -15.74 -15.62 -50.31
N LEU A 190 -14.49 -15.37 -50.70
CA LEU A 190 -13.69 -16.34 -51.45
C LEU A 190 -13.26 -17.54 -50.64
N LEU A 191 -12.89 -17.31 -49.35
CA LEU A 191 -12.44 -18.37 -48.44
C LEU A 191 -13.61 -19.17 -47.85
N LEU A 192 -14.73 -18.56 -47.63
CA LEU A 192 -15.89 -19.12 -46.89
C LEU A 192 -17.18 -18.93 -47.72
N PRO A 193 -17.30 -19.56 -48.86
CA PRO A 193 -18.45 -19.38 -49.75
C PRO A 193 -19.76 -19.87 -49.11
N GLU A 194 -19.69 -20.76 -48.15
CA GLU A 194 -20.82 -21.32 -47.39
C GLU A 194 -21.29 -20.42 -46.21
N ALA A 195 -20.53 -19.36 -45.91
CA ALA A 195 -20.79 -18.56 -44.72
C ALA A 195 -21.98 -17.59 -44.89
N LYS A 196 -22.74 -17.41 -43.84
CA LYS A 196 -23.73 -16.35 -43.73
C LYS A 196 -23.06 -15.02 -43.36
N PHE A 197 -23.23 -13.98 -44.19
CA PHE A 197 -22.69 -12.66 -43.95
C PHE A 197 -23.72 -11.74 -43.33
N GLU A 198 -23.38 -11.15 -42.15
CA GLU A 198 -24.18 -10.15 -41.45
C GLU A 198 -23.37 -8.85 -41.35
N THR A 199 -23.98 -7.72 -41.68
CA THR A 199 -23.34 -6.41 -41.55
C THR A 199 -23.97 -5.62 -40.43
N ARG A 200 -23.17 -5.04 -39.58
CA ARG A 200 -23.60 -4.17 -38.49
C ARG A 200 -23.12 -2.74 -38.68
N HIS A 201 -24.07 -1.81 -38.55
CA HIS A 201 -23.79 -0.37 -38.67
C HIS A 201 -23.49 0.22 -37.28
N ARG A 202 -22.69 1.28 -37.30
CA ARG A 202 -22.38 2.07 -36.10
C ARG A 202 -23.66 2.83 -35.68
N MET A 203 -23.95 2.85 -34.36
CA MET A 203 -25.12 3.50 -33.78
C MET A 203 -24.92 5.02 -33.59
N SER A 204 -23.65 5.45 -33.36
CA SER A 204 -23.27 6.86 -33.14
C SER A 204 -22.57 7.45 -34.36
N ARG A 205 -22.66 8.77 -34.53
CA ARG A 205 -21.92 9.49 -35.59
C ARG A 205 -20.49 9.77 -35.17
N LEU A 206 -19.60 9.74 -36.15
CA LEU A 206 -18.20 10.15 -35.97
C LEU A 206 -17.99 11.34 -36.93
N SER A 207 -17.63 12.53 -36.43
CA SER A 207 -17.48 13.73 -37.23
C SER A 207 -16.11 14.38 -37.02
N TYR A 208 -15.57 14.97 -38.08
CA TYR A 208 -14.31 15.69 -38.06
C TYR A 208 -14.48 17.09 -37.46
N ALA A 209 -13.68 17.42 -36.45
CA ALA A 209 -13.75 18.68 -35.71
C ALA A 209 -12.64 19.68 -36.06
N GLY A 210 -11.86 19.39 -37.12
CA GLY A 210 -10.76 20.24 -37.57
C GLY A 210 -9.52 20.22 -36.70
N PRO A 211 -8.49 21.00 -37.04
CA PRO A 211 -7.29 21.17 -36.27
C PRO A 211 -7.56 21.98 -34.98
N LYS A 212 -7.01 21.56 -33.82
CA LYS A 212 -7.16 22.26 -32.55
C LYS A 212 -5.84 22.34 -31.79
N LYS A 213 -5.61 23.48 -31.14
CA LYS A 213 -4.51 23.62 -30.19
C LYS A 213 -4.73 22.69 -28.99
N LEU A 214 -3.65 22.15 -28.42
CA LEU A 214 -3.71 21.28 -27.24
C LEU A 214 -4.48 21.92 -26.07
N THR A 215 -4.33 23.25 -25.91
CA THR A 215 -5.06 24.02 -24.87
C THR A 215 -6.56 24.16 -25.12
N ARG A 216 -7.05 23.90 -26.34
CA ARG A 216 -8.45 24.05 -26.74
C ARG A 216 -9.16 22.71 -26.98
N LEU A 217 -8.47 21.58 -26.70
CA LEU A 217 -9.10 20.29 -26.78
C LEU A 217 -10.19 20.15 -25.70
N PRO A 218 -11.34 19.55 -26.03
CA PRO A 218 -12.39 19.33 -25.05
C PRO A 218 -11.91 18.36 -23.95
N ARG A 219 -12.53 18.43 -22.77
CA ARG A 219 -12.33 17.41 -21.73
C ARG A 219 -12.75 16.04 -22.24
N ARG A 220 -12.20 14.96 -21.66
CA ARG A 220 -12.42 13.58 -22.09
C ARG A 220 -11.93 13.34 -23.52
N SER A 221 -10.74 13.87 -23.83
CA SER A 221 -10.05 13.67 -25.11
C SER A 221 -8.87 12.73 -25.00
N ALA A 222 -8.65 11.95 -26.06
CA ALA A 222 -7.39 11.23 -26.27
C ALA A 222 -6.55 11.96 -27.35
N ILE A 223 -5.24 12.04 -27.10
CA ILE A 223 -4.25 12.56 -28.05
C ILE A 223 -3.34 11.41 -28.44
N VAL A 224 -3.21 11.16 -29.76
CA VAL A 224 -2.50 9.99 -30.26
C VAL A 224 -1.24 10.40 -30.99
N ALA A 225 -0.11 9.83 -30.56
CA ALA A 225 1.21 9.97 -31.17
C ALA A 225 1.86 8.60 -31.31
N PHE A 226 2.90 8.46 -32.17
CA PHE A 226 3.45 7.15 -32.54
C PHE A 226 4.88 6.93 -32.02
N GLY A 227 5.55 8.02 -31.58
CA GLY A 227 6.85 7.95 -30.90
C GLY A 227 6.72 8.03 -29.39
N VAL A 228 7.54 7.28 -28.64
CA VAL A 228 7.57 7.36 -27.16
C VAL A 228 7.95 8.77 -26.71
N ALA A 229 8.94 9.38 -27.35
CA ALA A 229 9.36 10.75 -27.07
C ALA A 229 8.22 11.76 -27.27
N ASP A 230 7.45 11.60 -28.36
CA ASP A 230 6.29 12.46 -28.64
C ASP A 230 5.19 12.31 -27.60
N VAL A 231 4.92 11.07 -27.16
CA VAL A 231 3.96 10.77 -26.08
C VAL A 231 4.38 11.47 -24.80
N TYR A 232 5.64 11.37 -24.40
CA TYR A 232 6.15 12.02 -23.19
C TYR A 232 6.13 13.55 -23.30
N GLN A 233 6.51 14.11 -24.44
CA GLN A 233 6.47 15.55 -24.69
C GLN A 233 5.04 16.11 -24.62
N LEU A 234 4.08 15.41 -25.22
CA LEU A 234 2.66 15.77 -25.17
C LEU A 234 2.10 15.68 -23.76
N ALA A 235 2.41 14.59 -23.03
CA ALA A 235 1.97 14.40 -21.65
C ALA A 235 2.53 15.50 -20.73
N GLU A 236 3.80 15.85 -20.88
CA GLU A 236 4.42 16.94 -20.16
C GLU A 236 3.80 18.31 -20.49
N THR A 237 3.48 18.54 -21.77
CA THR A 237 2.81 19.78 -22.22
C THR A 237 1.39 19.89 -21.63
N ILE A 238 0.64 18.80 -21.64
CA ILE A 238 -0.71 18.75 -21.04
C ILE A 238 -0.63 18.90 -19.52
N ARG A 239 0.35 18.27 -18.87
CA ARG A 239 0.60 18.44 -17.42
C ARG A 239 0.76 19.92 -17.08
N ARG A 240 1.64 20.63 -17.80
CA ARG A 240 1.91 22.07 -17.54
C ARG A 240 0.73 22.99 -17.83
N GLN A 241 -0.14 22.63 -18.78
CA GLN A 241 -1.20 23.53 -19.27
C GLN A 241 -2.61 23.16 -18.81
N ARG A 242 -2.85 21.89 -18.49
CA ARG A 242 -4.21 21.34 -18.30
C ARG A 242 -4.32 20.41 -17.09
N GLY A 243 -3.31 20.29 -16.27
CA GLY A 243 -3.34 19.60 -15.00
C GLY A 243 -3.00 18.10 -15.04
N GLY A 244 -2.59 17.55 -16.18
CA GLY A 244 -2.13 16.17 -16.28
C GLY A 244 -2.83 15.32 -17.32
N ALA A 245 -2.20 14.20 -17.65
CA ALA A 245 -2.70 13.21 -18.59
C ALA A 245 -2.30 11.79 -18.17
N ALA A 246 -3.18 10.83 -18.37
CA ALA A 246 -2.84 9.42 -18.34
C ALA A 246 -2.09 9.02 -19.61
N VAL A 247 -1.14 8.09 -19.49
CA VAL A 247 -0.31 7.66 -20.62
C VAL A 247 -0.56 6.19 -20.94
N VAL A 248 -0.90 5.88 -22.19
CA VAL A 248 -1.18 4.53 -22.68
C VAL A 248 -0.36 4.19 -23.91
N MET A 249 0.55 3.24 -23.79
CA MET A 249 1.42 2.79 -24.87
C MET A 249 1.37 1.27 -25.03
N GLY A 250 1.65 0.77 -26.25
CA GLY A 250 1.67 -0.66 -26.53
C GLY A 250 2.69 -1.46 -25.71
N ARG A 251 3.79 -0.82 -25.31
CA ARG A 251 4.85 -1.45 -24.49
C ARG A 251 4.49 -1.62 -23.01
N LEU A 252 3.45 -0.93 -22.51
CA LEU A 252 3.00 -1.05 -21.13
C LEU A 252 2.40 -2.44 -20.85
N SER A 253 2.58 -2.93 -19.63
CA SER A 253 1.87 -4.13 -19.18
C SER A 253 0.36 -3.89 -19.16
N PRO A 254 -0.46 -4.93 -19.25
CA PRO A 254 -1.91 -4.80 -19.07
C PRO A 254 -2.28 -4.14 -17.75
N ARG A 255 -1.59 -4.49 -16.66
CA ARG A 255 -1.79 -3.93 -15.31
C ARG A 255 -1.51 -2.42 -15.29
N THR A 256 -0.33 -1.99 -15.74
CA THR A 256 0.01 -0.56 -15.84
C THR A 256 -0.96 0.19 -16.75
N ARG A 257 -1.33 -0.41 -17.89
CA ARG A 257 -2.27 0.20 -18.84
C ARG A 257 -3.65 0.38 -18.24
N ASN A 258 -4.19 -0.62 -17.55
CA ASN A 258 -5.47 -0.54 -16.87
C ASN A 258 -5.45 0.52 -15.77
N ALA A 259 -4.39 0.58 -14.95
CA ALA A 259 -4.25 1.59 -13.92
C ALA A 259 -4.20 3.02 -14.49
N GLN A 260 -3.52 3.23 -15.64
CA GLN A 260 -3.53 4.53 -16.34
C GLN A 260 -4.91 4.85 -16.92
N VAL A 261 -5.62 3.86 -17.47
CA VAL A 261 -7.00 4.01 -17.96
C VAL A 261 -7.95 4.35 -16.81
N GLU A 262 -7.77 3.74 -15.66
CA GLU A 262 -8.57 3.98 -14.46
C GLU A 262 -8.45 5.44 -13.98
N LEU A 263 -7.25 6.02 -13.93
CA LEU A 263 -7.05 7.45 -13.65
C LEU A 263 -7.88 8.35 -14.59
N TYR A 264 -7.93 7.98 -15.86
CA TYR A 264 -8.75 8.72 -16.83
C TYR A 264 -10.25 8.48 -16.61
N GLN A 265 -10.69 7.24 -16.36
CA GLN A 265 -12.11 6.91 -16.18
C GLN A 265 -12.68 7.51 -14.90
N ASN A 266 -11.94 7.50 -13.81
CA ASN A 266 -12.31 8.08 -12.51
C ASN A 266 -12.35 9.62 -12.54
N GLY A 267 -11.78 10.23 -13.61
CA GLY A 267 -11.76 11.69 -13.78
C GLY A 267 -10.62 12.38 -13.05
N ASP A 268 -9.62 11.63 -12.58
CA ASP A 268 -8.40 12.20 -11.99
C ASP A 268 -7.64 13.02 -13.03
N VAL A 269 -7.74 12.62 -14.31
CA VAL A 269 -7.25 13.36 -15.47
C VAL A 269 -8.30 13.45 -16.57
N ASP A 270 -8.34 14.58 -17.29
CA ASP A 270 -9.26 14.81 -18.39
C ASP A 270 -8.74 14.35 -19.75
N PHE A 271 -7.43 14.07 -19.83
CA PHE A 271 -6.73 13.75 -21.08
C PHE A 271 -6.02 12.42 -21.01
N LEU A 272 -6.02 11.72 -22.13
CA LEU A 272 -5.29 10.48 -22.34
C LEU A 272 -4.29 10.68 -23.49
N ILE A 273 -3.01 10.46 -23.25
CA ILE A 273 -2.01 10.44 -24.32
C ILE A 273 -1.71 8.99 -24.66
N ALA A 274 -1.86 8.62 -25.91
CA ALA A 274 -1.75 7.22 -26.30
C ALA A 274 -0.99 7.03 -27.60
N THR A 275 -0.48 5.80 -27.81
CA THR A 275 -0.10 5.33 -29.14
C THR A 275 -1.31 4.72 -29.86
N ASP A 276 -1.10 4.15 -31.06
CA ASP A 276 -2.11 3.37 -31.78
C ASP A 276 -2.69 2.18 -30.96
N ALA A 277 -2.05 1.83 -29.85
CA ALA A 277 -2.60 0.88 -28.87
C ALA A 277 -4.01 1.24 -28.36
N ILE A 278 -4.41 2.52 -28.43
CA ILE A 278 -5.78 2.96 -28.13
C ILE A 278 -6.80 2.37 -29.12
N GLY A 279 -6.39 2.15 -30.36
CA GLY A 279 -7.25 1.62 -31.42
C GLY A 279 -7.77 0.20 -31.16
N MET A 280 -7.12 -0.58 -30.28
CA MET A 280 -7.49 -1.93 -29.96
C MET A 280 -7.48 -2.17 -28.44
N GLY A 281 -8.48 -2.88 -27.95
CA GLY A 281 -8.44 -3.49 -26.61
C GLY A 281 -8.71 -2.58 -25.41
N LEU A 282 -9.12 -1.33 -25.60
CA LEU A 282 -9.44 -0.44 -24.50
C LEU A 282 -10.90 0.01 -24.54
N ASN A 283 -11.60 -0.18 -23.43
CA ASN A 283 -12.98 0.27 -23.26
C ASN A 283 -12.98 1.66 -22.61
N LEU A 284 -12.91 2.71 -23.44
CA LEU A 284 -12.76 4.10 -23.02
C LEU A 284 -14.01 4.92 -23.33
N ASP A 285 -14.36 5.83 -22.45
CA ASP A 285 -15.39 6.86 -22.72
C ASP A 285 -14.72 8.14 -23.22
N LEU A 286 -14.51 8.22 -24.53
CA LEU A 286 -13.87 9.33 -25.20
C LEU A 286 -14.89 10.17 -25.98
N LYS A 287 -14.86 11.48 -25.77
CA LYS A 287 -15.66 12.43 -26.59
C LYS A 287 -14.93 12.86 -27.86
N HIS A 288 -13.60 12.94 -27.76
CA HIS A 288 -12.78 13.44 -28.88
C HIS A 288 -11.47 12.67 -28.96
N VAL A 289 -11.02 12.41 -30.19
CA VAL A 289 -9.70 11.85 -30.50
C VAL A 289 -8.95 12.82 -31.40
N ALA A 290 -7.77 13.28 -30.92
CA ALA A 290 -6.90 14.17 -31.69
C ALA A 290 -5.62 13.40 -32.10
N LEU A 291 -5.28 13.42 -33.39
CA LEU A 291 -4.02 12.88 -33.89
C LEU A 291 -2.94 13.97 -33.80
N ALA A 292 -1.85 13.66 -33.12
CA ALA A 292 -0.68 14.54 -33.04
C ALA A 292 0.27 14.36 -34.24
N SER A 293 0.20 13.21 -34.90
CA SER A 293 0.92 12.91 -36.15
C SER A 293 0.07 12.02 -37.05
N ASP A 294 0.25 12.15 -38.36
CA ASP A 294 -0.31 11.28 -39.40
C ASP A 294 0.70 10.24 -39.92
N VAL A 295 1.91 10.21 -39.35
CA VAL A 295 3.03 9.36 -39.76
C VAL A 295 3.44 8.48 -38.61
N LYS A 296 3.69 7.19 -38.90
CA LYS A 296 4.23 6.21 -37.95
C LYS A 296 5.40 5.42 -38.52
N PHE A 297 6.25 4.92 -37.64
CA PHE A 297 7.28 3.93 -37.99
C PHE A 297 6.67 2.53 -37.95
N ASP A 298 6.79 1.78 -39.06
CA ASP A 298 6.21 0.44 -39.22
C ASP A 298 7.18 -0.71 -38.90
N GLY A 299 8.29 -0.40 -38.24
CA GLY A 299 9.39 -1.31 -37.97
C GLY A 299 10.52 -1.24 -38.99
N ARG A 300 10.31 -0.59 -40.16
CA ARG A 300 11.31 -0.44 -41.23
C ARG A 300 11.39 0.99 -41.77
N HIS A 301 10.24 1.62 -42.00
CA HIS A 301 10.16 2.93 -42.63
C HIS A 301 9.13 3.80 -41.93
N MET A 302 9.36 5.12 -41.98
CA MET A 302 8.31 6.10 -41.66
C MET A 302 7.28 6.12 -42.78
N ARG A 303 6.02 5.89 -42.46
CA ARG A 303 4.91 5.93 -43.42
C ARG A 303 3.70 6.66 -42.89
N LYS A 304 2.87 7.18 -43.77
CA LYS A 304 1.57 7.72 -43.41
C LYS A 304 0.64 6.62 -42.91
N LEU A 305 -0.24 7.01 -42.02
CA LEU A 305 -1.35 6.15 -41.57
C LEU A 305 -2.29 5.89 -42.74
N SER A 306 -2.77 4.66 -42.84
CA SER A 306 -3.87 4.34 -43.76
C SER A 306 -5.19 4.85 -43.22
N PRO A 307 -6.21 5.09 -44.08
CA PRO A 307 -7.55 5.48 -43.65
C PRO A 307 -8.17 4.50 -42.63
N VAL A 308 -7.89 3.21 -42.79
CA VAL A 308 -8.37 2.17 -41.87
C VAL A 308 -7.76 2.30 -40.46
N GLU A 309 -6.45 2.55 -40.37
CA GLU A 309 -5.75 2.75 -39.10
C GLU A 309 -6.26 4.02 -38.41
N MET A 310 -6.40 5.11 -39.15
CA MET A 310 -6.97 6.36 -38.61
C MET A 310 -8.40 6.15 -38.12
N ALA A 311 -9.23 5.45 -38.88
CA ALA A 311 -10.62 5.19 -38.50
C ALA A 311 -10.72 4.26 -37.26
N GLN A 312 -9.79 3.33 -37.11
CA GLN A 312 -9.72 2.45 -35.95
C GLN A 312 -9.39 3.23 -34.68
N ILE A 313 -8.49 4.22 -34.78
CA ILE A 313 -8.12 5.14 -33.72
C ILE A 313 -9.27 6.14 -33.46
N ALA A 314 -9.73 6.88 -34.50
CA ALA A 314 -10.79 7.86 -34.41
C ALA A 314 -12.11 7.24 -33.92
N GLY A 315 -12.38 6.00 -34.34
CA GLY A 315 -13.57 5.24 -33.95
C GLY A 315 -13.72 4.94 -32.49
N ARG A 316 -12.70 5.22 -31.66
CA ARG A 316 -12.79 5.16 -30.19
C ARG A 316 -13.52 6.37 -29.60
N ALA A 317 -13.65 7.46 -30.33
CA ALA A 317 -14.50 8.58 -29.93
C ALA A 317 -15.98 8.23 -30.11
N GLY A 318 -16.80 8.57 -29.11
CA GLY A 318 -18.22 8.21 -29.01
C GLY A 318 -18.43 6.75 -28.58
N ARG A 319 -19.47 6.52 -27.82
CA ARG A 319 -19.78 5.17 -27.29
C ARG A 319 -21.28 4.91 -27.35
N HIS A 320 -21.66 3.70 -27.78
CA HIS A 320 -23.08 3.32 -28.00
C HIS A 320 -23.81 4.32 -28.89
N VAL A 321 -24.70 5.11 -28.30
CA VAL A 321 -25.51 6.13 -28.97
C VAL A 321 -24.88 7.53 -28.90
N ASN A 322 -23.80 7.72 -28.14
CA ASN A 322 -23.15 9.02 -27.98
C ASN A 322 -22.24 9.31 -29.19
N ASP A 323 -22.44 10.43 -29.83
CA ASP A 323 -21.63 10.88 -30.94
C ASP A 323 -20.20 11.21 -30.52
N GLY A 324 -19.23 10.92 -31.37
CA GLY A 324 -17.83 11.18 -31.18
C GLY A 324 -17.27 12.15 -32.22
N THR A 325 -16.22 12.86 -31.84
CA THR A 325 -15.49 13.73 -32.77
C THR A 325 -14.03 13.32 -32.88
N PHE A 326 -13.43 13.52 -34.02
CA PHE A 326 -12.00 13.37 -34.22
C PHE A 326 -11.39 14.59 -34.92
N GLY A 327 -10.10 14.74 -34.79
CA GLY A 327 -9.38 15.86 -35.40
C GLY A 327 -7.87 15.67 -35.31
N VAL A 328 -7.15 16.73 -35.60
CA VAL A 328 -5.69 16.77 -35.49
C VAL A 328 -5.28 17.89 -34.55
N THR A 329 -4.09 17.77 -33.94
CA THR A 329 -3.50 18.88 -33.19
C THR A 329 -2.93 19.93 -34.16
N ASP A 330 -2.63 21.14 -33.67
CA ASP A 330 -2.05 22.23 -34.47
C ASP A 330 -0.62 21.92 -34.96
N GLY A 331 0.07 20.95 -34.36
CA GLY A 331 1.35 20.44 -34.85
C GLY A 331 1.26 19.39 -35.95
N CYS A 332 0.07 18.86 -36.23
CA CYS A 332 -0.15 17.86 -37.25
C CYS A 332 -0.74 18.47 -38.50
N ARG A 333 -0.36 17.96 -39.68
CA ARG A 333 -0.92 18.37 -40.95
C ARG A 333 -2.44 18.12 -40.97
N ALA A 334 -3.21 19.07 -41.52
CA ALA A 334 -4.64 18.89 -41.72
C ALA A 334 -4.91 17.67 -42.62
N LEU A 335 -5.94 16.89 -42.28
CA LEU A 335 -6.33 15.73 -43.06
C LEU A 335 -6.95 16.17 -44.41
N GLU A 336 -6.70 15.39 -45.43
CA GLU A 336 -7.29 15.59 -46.75
C GLU A 336 -8.80 15.30 -46.72
N PRO A 337 -9.64 16.06 -47.48
CA PRO A 337 -11.09 15.88 -47.44
C PRO A 337 -11.55 14.45 -47.75
N GLU A 338 -10.89 13.78 -48.70
CA GLU A 338 -11.15 12.38 -49.05
C GLU A 338 -10.92 11.41 -47.89
N MET A 339 -9.88 11.68 -47.11
CA MET A 339 -9.58 10.93 -45.91
C MET A 339 -10.65 11.12 -44.81
N ILE A 340 -11.10 12.38 -44.65
CA ILE A 340 -12.15 12.71 -43.70
C ILE A 340 -13.45 11.99 -44.06
N GLU A 341 -13.85 12.09 -45.33
CA GLU A 341 -15.07 11.44 -45.83
C GLU A 341 -15.00 9.92 -45.69
N ALA A 342 -13.84 9.32 -46.00
CA ALA A 342 -13.63 7.87 -45.84
C ALA A 342 -13.81 7.42 -44.38
N ILE A 343 -13.32 8.21 -43.41
CA ILE A 343 -13.44 7.89 -41.97
C ILE A 343 -14.89 8.10 -41.50
N GLU A 344 -15.53 9.23 -41.86
CA GLU A 344 -16.90 9.54 -41.43
C GLU A 344 -17.93 8.57 -41.97
N GLN A 345 -17.78 8.19 -43.24
CA GLN A 345 -18.70 7.28 -43.95
C GLN A 345 -18.28 5.80 -43.80
N HIS A 346 -17.15 5.54 -43.14
CA HIS A 346 -16.60 4.20 -43.03
C HIS A 346 -16.43 3.47 -44.38
N ARG A 347 -15.92 4.18 -45.40
CA ARG A 347 -15.67 3.64 -46.72
C ARG A 347 -14.16 3.44 -46.94
N PHE A 348 -13.72 2.19 -46.89
CA PHE A 348 -12.32 1.87 -47.03
C PHE A 348 -12.09 0.90 -48.20
N GLN A 349 -10.86 0.94 -48.71
CA GLN A 349 -10.48 -0.03 -49.73
C GLN A 349 -10.48 -1.43 -49.12
N PRO A 350 -11.03 -2.45 -49.82
CA PRO A 350 -10.98 -3.81 -49.39
C PRO A 350 -9.55 -4.33 -49.25
N LEU A 351 -9.35 -5.28 -48.34
CA LEU A 351 -8.12 -6.05 -48.28
C LEU A 351 -7.86 -6.72 -49.61
N ARG A 352 -6.63 -6.59 -50.15
CA ARG A 352 -6.22 -7.17 -51.40
C ARG A 352 -5.59 -8.56 -51.23
N SER A 353 -5.04 -8.85 -50.03
CA SER A 353 -4.31 -10.06 -49.71
C SER A 353 -4.36 -10.33 -48.20
N MET A 354 -4.13 -11.60 -47.85
CA MET A 354 -3.96 -12.07 -46.51
C MET A 354 -2.59 -12.75 -46.39
N TYR A 355 -1.91 -12.58 -45.26
CA TYR A 355 -0.67 -13.29 -44.99
C TYR A 355 -0.96 -14.72 -44.59
N TRP A 356 -0.17 -15.64 -45.13
CA TRP A 356 -0.31 -17.06 -44.91
C TRP A 356 1.04 -17.68 -44.60
N ARG A 357 1.02 -18.76 -43.82
CA ARG A 357 2.14 -19.62 -43.55
C ARG A 357 1.63 -21.06 -43.45
N ASN A 358 2.45 -22.03 -43.92
CA ASN A 358 2.10 -23.43 -43.79
C ASN A 358 2.03 -23.84 -42.32
N SER A 359 0.91 -24.36 -41.85
CA SER A 359 0.72 -24.92 -40.50
C SER A 359 1.10 -26.41 -40.41
N LYS A 360 1.22 -27.12 -41.55
CA LYS A 360 1.65 -28.52 -41.60
C LYS A 360 3.16 -28.56 -41.72
N LEU A 361 3.85 -28.54 -40.60
CA LEU A 361 5.31 -28.49 -40.50
C LEU A 361 5.91 -29.93 -40.55
N ASP A 362 7.02 -30.09 -41.26
CA ASP A 362 7.78 -31.35 -41.31
C ASP A 362 8.97 -31.28 -40.36
N PHE A 363 8.91 -32.06 -39.30
CA PHE A 363 9.95 -32.14 -38.28
C PHE A 363 10.98 -33.27 -38.50
N SER A 364 11.04 -33.87 -39.67
CA SER A 364 12.00 -34.95 -39.98
C SER A 364 13.45 -34.47 -39.90
N SER A 365 13.73 -33.25 -40.34
CA SER A 365 15.02 -32.57 -40.24
C SER A 365 14.83 -31.04 -40.15
N VAL A 366 15.89 -30.30 -39.78
CA VAL A 366 15.86 -28.84 -39.76
C VAL A 366 15.62 -28.26 -41.16
N ASP A 367 16.25 -28.84 -42.17
CA ASP A 367 16.08 -28.44 -43.58
C ASP A 367 14.65 -28.72 -44.06
N ALA A 368 14.06 -29.84 -43.71
CA ALA A 368 12.68 -30.17 -44.02
C ALA A 368 11.70 -29.20 -43.35
N LEU A 369 11.98 -28.84 -42.11
CA LEU A 369 11.21 -27.84 -41.34
C LEU A 369 11.26 -26.47 -42.02
N LEU A 370 12.46 -25.97 -42.36
CA LEU A 370 12.63 -24.70 -43.07
C LEU A 370 11.94 -24.75 -44.46
N ALA A 371 12.10 -25.83 -45.22
CA ALA A 371 11.42 -26.00 -46.49
C ALA A 371 9.88 -26.01 -46.33
N SER A 372 9.37 -26.64 -45.26
CA SER A 372 7.93 -26.65 -44.99
C SER A 372 7.38 -25.28 -44.62
N LEU A 373 8.15 -24.43 -43.88
CA LEU A 373 7.82 -23.04 -43.62
C LEU A 373 7.83 -22.15 -44.89
N GLU A 374 8.67 -22.51 -45.85
CA GLU A 374 8.81 -21.82 -47.12
C GLU A 374 7.85 -22.30 -48.24
N ALA A 375 6.96 -23.23 -47.91
CA ALA A 375 5.98 -23.75 -48.85
C ALA A 375 5.16 -22.60 -49.49
N PRO A 376 4.86 -22.71 -50.80
CA PRO A 376 4.08 -21.71 -51.50
C PRO A 376 2.62 -21.71 -51.02
N PRO A 377 1.95 -20.52 -50.95
CA PRO A 377 0.54 -20.45 -50.55
C PRO A 377 -0.38 -21.17 -51.59
N PRO A 378 -1.47 -21.78 -51.12
CA PRO A 378 -2.36 -22.53 -51.98
C PRO A 378 -3.28 -21.67 -52.87
N LEU A 379 -3.42 -20.37 -52.57
CA LEU A 379 -4.33 -19.44 -53.27
C LEU A 379 -3.59 -18.15 -53.65
N ALA A 380 -3.91 -17.56 -54.79
CA ALA A 380 -3.17 -16.46 -55.37
C ALA A 380 -3.24 -15.16 -54.56
N PHE A 381 -4.30 -14.95 -53.72
CA PHE A 381 -4.45 -13.79 -52.85
C PHE A 381 -3.85 -14.00 -51.42
N LEU A 382 -3.26 -15.16 -51.18
CA LEU A 382 -2.51 -15.44 -49.96
C LEU A 382 -1.02 -15.12 -50.20
N PHE A 383 -0.44 -14.31 -49.32
CA PHE A 383 0.97 -13.97 -49.36
C PHE A 383 1.73 -14.75 -48.31
N ARG A 384 2.82 -15.41 -48.77
CA ARG A 384 3.69 -16.15 -47.85
C ARG A 384 4.34 -15.19 -46.83
N LYS A 385 4.25 -15.50 -45.54
CA LYS A 385 4.96 -14.84 -44.46
C LYS A 385 6.37 -15.44 -44.37
N GLY A 386 7.35 -14.78 -44.99
CA GLY A 386 8.73 -15.26 -45.02
C GLY A 386 9.67 -14.64 -44.02
N ASP A 387 9.23 -13.51 -43.39
CA ASP A 387 10.03 -12.72 -42.45
C ASP A 387 9.48 -12.77 -41.01
N ALA A 388 8.84 -13.88 -40.60
CA ALA A 388 8.37 -14.08 -39.25
C ALA A 388 9.54 -14.24 -38.27
N LEU A 389 9.40 -13.70 -37.05
CA LEU A 389 10.49 -13.66 -36.08
C LEU A 389 10.95 -15.08 -35.67
N ASP A 390 10.02 -16.00 -35.50
CA ASP A 390 10.26 -17.40 -35.20
C ASP A 390 11.03 -18.12 -36.35
N HIS A 391 10.69 -17.80 -37.61
CA HIS A 391 11.41 -18.32 -38.78
C HIS A 391 12.85 -17.77 -38.84
N GLN A 392 13.02 -16.47 -38.59
CA GLN A 392 14.36 -15.85 -38.53
C GLN A 392 15.20 -16.44 -37.40
N ALA A 393 14.60 -16.63 -36.21
CA ALA A 393 15.25 -17.25 -35.06
C ALA A 393 15.68 -18.69 -35.38
N LEU A 394 14.78 -19.47 -36.00
CA LEU A 394 15.10 -20.86 -36.44
C LEU A 394 16.25 -20.87 -37.45
N ALA A 395 16.23 -19.97 -38.44
CA ALA A 395 17.32 -19.89 -39.45
C ALA A 395 18.65 -19.48 -38.79
N ALA A 396 18.63 -18.54 -37.85
CA ALA A 396 19.82 -18.13 -37.10
C ALA A 396 20.38 -19.26 -36.22
N LEU A 397 19.51 -20.03 -35.56
CA LEU A 397 19.92 -21.19 -34.76
C LEU A 397 20.44 -22.32 -35.66
N ALA A 398 19.82 -22.58 -36.81
CA ALA A 398 20.24 -23.57 -37.77
C ALA A 398 21.63 -23.27 -38.41
N ALA A 399 22.01 -21.98 -38.47
CA ALA A 399 23.34 -21.61 -38.96
C ALA A 399 24.46 -21.88 -37.92
N ARG A 400 24.12 -22.24 -36.66
CA ARG A 400 25.10 -22.50 -35.59
C ARG A 400 25.54 -23.98 -35.58
N PRO A 401 26.85 -24.30 -35.74
CA PRO A 401 27.33 -25.68 -35.74
C PRO A 401 27.14 -26.42 -34.40
N ASP A 402 27.14 -25.72 -33.30
CA ASP A 402 26.92 -26.24 -31.94
C ASP A 402 25.47 -26.74 -31.78
N ILE A 403 24.50 -26.01 -32.29
CA ILE A 403 23.08 -26.37 -32.29
C ILE A 403 22.85 -27.59 -33.23
N MET A 404 23.37 -27.56 -34.45
CA MET A 404 23.16 -28.62 -35.42
C MET A 404 23.75 -29.98 -34.98
N ARG A 405 24.84 -29.95 -34.19
CA ARG A 405 25.43 -31.19 -33.64
C ARG A 405 24.51 -31.91 -32.68
N VAL A 406 23.74 -31.20 -31.90
CA VAL A 406 22.83 -31.77 -30.88
C VAL A 406 21.42 -32.01 -31.42
N THR A 407 21.10 -31.49 -32.61
CA THR A 407 19.79 -31.65 -33.26
C THR A 407 19.78 -32.91 -34.16
N SER A 408 19.70 -34.09 -33.52
CA SER A 408 19.91 -35.37 -34.21
C SER A 408 18.65 -36.17 -34.52
N ASN A 409 17.49 -35.77 -34.04
CA ASN A 409 16.24 -36.52 -34.19
C ASN A 409 15.01 -35.59 -34.23
N THR A 410 13.88 -36.17 -34.67
CA THR A 410 12.59 -35.43 -34.80
C THR A 410 12.15 -34.70 -33.53
N LYS A 411 12.44 -35.26 -32.34
CA LYS A 411 12.09 -34.60 -31.07
C LYS A 411 12.95 -33.35 -30.86
N ALA A 412 14.25 -33.43 -31.13
CA ALA A 412 15.17 -32.32 -31.06
C ALA A 412 14.83 -31.22 -32.07
N VAL A 413 14.44 -31.58 -33.31
CA VAL A 413 13.96 -30.61 -34.32
C VAL A 413 12.69 -29.91 -33.84
N ARG A 414 11.75 -30.64 -33.26
CA ARG A 414 10.52 -30.06 -32.71
C ARG A 414 10.84 -29.11 -31.55
N LEU A 415 11.71 -29.51 -30.61
CA LEU A 415 12.16 -28.69 -29.52
C LEU A 415 12.86 -27.42 -30.02
N LEU A 416 13.71 -27.51 -31.04
CA LEU A 416 14.36 -26.36 -31.67
C LEU A 416 13.35 -25.35 -32.20
N TRP A 417 12.28 -25.84 -32.84
CA TRP A 417 11.17 -24.99 -33.30
C TRP A 417 10.44 -24.34 -32.12
N GLU A 418 10.13 -25.09 -31.07
CA GLU A 418 9.46 -24.57 -29.91
C GLU A 418 10.29 -23.47 -29.20
N VAL A 419 11.62 -23.63 -29.14
CA VAL A 419 12.53 -22.61 -28.61
C VAL A 419 12.62 -21.40 -29.55
N ALA A 420 12.68 -21.63 -30.89
CA ALA A 420 12.65 -20.51 -31.84
C ALA A 420 11.37 -19.67 -31.78
N CYS A 421 10.26 -20.27 -31.33
CA CYS A 421 8.98 -19.57 -31.12
C CYS A 421 8.95 -18.71 -29.83
N ILE A 422 9.99 -18.70 -28.99
CA ILE A 422 10.05 -17.80 -27.80
C ILE A 422 10.05 -16.33 -28.27
N PRO A 423 9.07 -15.52 -27.86
CA PRO A 423 8.94 -14.16 -28.36
C PRO A 423 10.06 -13.22 -27.86
N ASP A 424 10.59 -12.37 -28.74
CA ASP A 424 11.39 -11.21 -28.35
C ASP A 424 10.48 -10.01 -28.11
N PHE A 425 10.02 -9.83 -26.90
CA PHE A 425 9.18 -8.68 -26.52
C PHE A 425 9.90 -7.34 -26.57
N ARG A 426 11.23 -7.31 -26.67
CA ARG A 426 12.03 -6.10 -26.85
C ARG A 426 12.05 -5.62 -28.28
N GLN A 427 11.74 -6.51 -29.24
CA GLN A 427 11.77 -6.28 -30.69
C GLN A 427 13.16 -5.81 -31.17
N THR A 428 14.20 -6.29 -30.53
CA THR A 428 15.59 -5.90 -30.87
C THR A 428 16.25 -6.84 -31.86
N LEU A 429 15.74 -8.09 -32.03
CA LEU A 429 16.27 -9.14 -32.90
C LEU A 429 17.80 -9.13 -32.99
N ASN A 430 18.46 -9.05 -31.83
CA ASN A 430 19.91 -8.97 -31.79
C ASN A 430 20.51 -10.35 -31.44
N GLU A 431 21.81 -10.45 -31.62
CA GLU A 431 22.56 -11.66 -31.29
C GLU A 431 22.31 -12.16 -29.86
N ASN A 432 22.08 -11.26 -28.91
CA ASN A 432 21.77 -11.60 -27.53
C ASN A 432 20.47 -12.42 -27.36
N HIS A 433 19.45 -12.20 -28.18
CA HIS A 433 18.25 -13.04 -28.16
C HIS A 433 18.54 -14.44 -28.71
N TYR A 434 19.23 -14.53 -29.82
CA TYR A 434 19.61 -15.82 -30.40
C TYR A 434 20.56 -16.59 -29.51
N ASP A 435 21.47 -15.94 -28.78
CA ASP A 435 22.34 -16.57 -27.78
C ASP A 435 21.54 -17.13 -26.61
N MET A 436 20.55 -16.36 -26.13
CA MET A 436 19.63 -16.86 -25.09
C MET A 436 18.88 -18.12 -25.59
N LEU A 437 18.33 -18.10 -26.82
CA LEU A 437 17.62 -19.25 -27.40
C LEU A 437 18.54 -20.44 -27.53
N ALA A 438 19.78 -20.27 -28.01
CA ALA A 438 20.76 -21.31 -28.13
C ALA A 438 21.10 -21.94 -26.77
N ASN A 439 21.31 -21.12 -25.73
CA ASN A 439 21.56 -21.62 -24.38
C ASN A 439 20.38 -22.42 -23.81
N ILE A 440 19.16 -21.92 -24.01
CA ILE A 440 17.94 -22.62 -23.59
C ILE A 440 17.83 -23.96 -24.32
N TYR A 441 18.01 -23.97 -25.63
CA TYR A 441 17.91 -25.20 -26.45
C TYR A 441 18.95 -26.26 -26.04
N THR A 442 20.22 -25.84 -25.91
CA THR A 442 21.30 -26.76 -25.54
C THR A 442 21.08 -27.35 -24.14
N THR A 443 20.63 -26.55 -23.19
CA THR A 443 20.29 -27.02 -21.85
C THR A 443 19.13 -28.01 -21.87
N LEU A 444 18.03 -27.69 -22.59
CA LEU A 444 16.89 -28.59 -22.71
C LEU A 444 17.22 -29.93 -23.42
N VAL A 445 18.14 -29.92 -24.40
CA VAL A 445 18.58 -31.14 -25.06
C VAL A 445 19.48 -31.99 -24.15
N ALA A 446 20.34 -31.33 -23.33
CA ALA A 446 21.30 -32.02 -22.45
C ALA A 446 20.62 -32.55 -21.17
N ASP A 447 19.86 -31.69 -20.48
CA ASP A 447 19.36 -31.93 -19.13
C ASP A 447 17.85 -32.25 -19.11
N GLY A 448 17.15 -32.00 -20.20
CA GLY A 448 15.70 -32.17 -20.32
C GLY A 448 14.88 -31.04 -19.69
N VAL A 449 15.49 -30.29 -18.77
CA VAL A 449 14.84 -29.15 -18.04
C VAL A 449 15.84 -28.03 -17.84
N LEU A 450 15.31 -26.81 -17.66
CA LEU A 450 16.11 -25.65 -17.31
C LEU A 450 16.40 -25.68 -15.80
N GLY A 451 17.67 -25.66 -15.41
CA GLY A 451 18.06 -25.67 -14.01
C GLY A 451 17.52 -24.46 -13.24
N ALA A 452 17.12 -24.68 -11.99
CA ALA A 452 16.56 -23.67 -11.09
C ALA A 452 17.46 -22.42 -10.96
N ASP A 453 18.79 -22.62 -10.94
CA ASP A 453 19.76 -21.53 -10.86
C ASP A 453 19.77 -20.62 -12.10
N MET A 454 19.52 -21.17 -13.29
CA MET A 454 19.45 -20.39 -14.51
C MET A 454 18.23 -19.47 -14.51
N VAL A 455 17.07 -20.03 -14.16
CA VAL A 455 15.81 -19.29 -14.10
C VAL A 455 15.84 -18.25 -12.99
N SER A 456 16.34 -18.60 -11.79
CA SER A 456 16.44 -17.67 -10.65
C SER A 456 17.33 -16.47 -10.98
N ARG A 457 18.54 -16.71 -11.48
CA ARG A 457 19.47 -15.61 -11.84
C ARG A 457 18.88 -14.66 -12.86
N ALA A 458 18.16 -15.17 -13.85
CA ALA A 458 17.51 -14.33 -14.85
C ALA A 458 16.41 -13.46 -14.22
N MET A 459 15.58 -14.02 -13.34
CA MET A 459 14.52 -13.27 -12.65
C MET A 459 15.07 -12.28 -11.63
N ASP A 460 16.10 -12.64 -10.85
CA ASP A 460 16.73 -11.78 -9.84
C ASP A 460 17.36 -10.53 -10.48
N HIS A 461 17.95 -10.70 -11.68
CA HIS A 461 18.49 -9.57 -12.43
C HIS A 461 17.40 -8.58 -12.87
N LEU A 462 16.18 -9.07 -13.10
CA LEU A 462 15.04 -8.26 -13.54
C LEU A 462 14.24 -7.68 -12.37
N ASP A 463 14.30 -8.28 -11.18
CA ASP A 463 13.59 -7.83 -9.98
C ASP A 463 14.26 -6.60 -9.32
N ARG A 464 14.38 -5.52 -10.10
CA ARG A 464 14.98 -4.26 -9.69
C ARG A 464 14.07 -3.10 -10.09
N LEU A 465 13.69 -2.29 -9.12
CA LEU A 465 12.76 -1.17 -9.27
C LEU A 465 13.46 0.19 -9.53
N ASP A 466 14.79 0.21 -9.54
CA ASP A 466 15.62 1.36 -9.88
C ASP A 466 15.64 1.63 -11.39
N GLY A 467 15.95 2.85 -11.78
CA GLY A 467 16.08 3.27 -13.17
C GLY A 467 14.96 4.21 -13.64
N ASP A 468 15.08 4.64 -14.87
CA ASP A 468 14.10 5.48 -15.56
C ASP A 468 12.93 4.65 -16.15
N LEU A 469 11.98 5.35 -16.77
CA LEU A 469 10.80 4.72 -17.39
C LEU A 469 11.19 3.70 -18.49
N ASP A 470 12.21 4.02 -19.29
CA ASP A 470 12.64 3.17 -20.40
C ASP A 470 13.36 1.90 -19.88
N THR A 471 14.13 2.02 -18.80
CA THR A 471 14.75 0.88 -18.12
C THR A 471 13.70 -0.05 -17.52
N LEU A 472 12.69 0.49 -16.84
CA LEU A 472 11.59 -0.32 -16.27
C LEU A 472 10.77 -1.00 -17.38
N MET A 473 10.47 -0.31 -18.48
CA MET A 473 9.79 -0.91 -19.63
C MET A 473 10.62 -2.02 -20.30
N THR A 474 11.94 -1.86 -20.35
CA THR A 474 12.84 -2.88 -20.91
C THR A 474 12.86 -4.12 -20.02
N ARG A 475 12.96 -3.96 -18.70
CA ARG A 475 12.87 -5.08 -17.74
C ARG A 475 11.50 -5.77 -17.83
N LEU A 476 10.44 -4.98 -17.96
CA LEU A 476 9.08 -5.48 -18.11
C LEU A 476 8.90 -6.29 -19.42
N ALA A 477 9.53 -5.87 -20.50
CA ALA A 477 9.55 -6.64 -21.74
C ALA A 477 10.32 -7.96 -21.57
N TYR A 478 11.41 -7.92 -20.81
CA TYR A 478 12.28 -9.09 -20.64
C TYR A 478 11.69 -10.14 -19.68
N ILE A 479 11.01 -9.71 -18.60
CA ILE A 479 10.34 -10.65 -17.70
C ILE A 479 9.22 -11.42 -18.43
N ARG A 480 8.55 -10.84 -19.41
CA ARG A 480 7.54 -11.51 -20.24
C ARG A 480 8.10 -12.66 -21.04
N THR A 481 9.35 -12.56 -21.53
CA THR A 481 10.02 -13.69 -22.17
C THR A 481 10.18 -14.85 -21.19
N TRP A 482 10.58 -14.58 -19.95
CA TRP A 482 10.68 -15.60 -18.91
C TRP A 482 9.31 -16.11 -18.44
N THR A 483 8.31 -15.26 -18.39
CA THR A 483 6.91 -15.69 -18.15
C THR A 483 6.46 -16.69 -19.22
N TYR A 484 6.75 -16.43 -20.50
CA TYR A 484 6.45 -17.38 -21.59
C TYR A 484 7.18 -18.72 -21.40
N ILE A 485 8.47 -18.69 -21.07
CA ILE A 485 9.29 -19.88 -20.84
C ILE A 485 8.73 -20.72 -19.68
N THR A 486 8.39 -20.10 -18.56
CA THR A 486 7.87 -20.81 -17.37
C THR A 486 6.46 -21.37 -17.55
N HIS A 487 5.71 -20.90 -18.55
CA HIS A 487 4.42 -21.51 -18.91
C HIS A 487 4.57 -22.81 -19.71
N ARG A 488 5.77 -23.15 -20.15
CA ARG A 488 6.10 -24.47 -20.69
C ARG A 488 6.36 -25.43 -19.54
N SER A 489 5.33 -26.19 -19.17
CA SER A 489 5.35 -27.08 -17.98
C SER A 489 6.40 -28.17 -18.00
N ASP A 490 6.89 -28.51 -19.18
CA ASP A 490 7.90 -29.53 -19.44
C ASP A 490 9.34 -28.98 -19.48
N TRP A 491 9.52 -27.66 -19.40
CA TRP A 491 10.84 -27.02 -19.47
C TRP A 491 11.45 -26.65 -18.10
N THR A 492 10.70 -26.73 -17.02
CA THR A 492 11.17 -26.39 -15.68
C THR A 492 10.69 -27.38 -14.62
N ASP A 493 11.49 -27.63 -13.58
CA ASP A 493 11.17 -28.62 -12.54
C ASP A 493 9.92 -28.27 -11.71
N ASN A 494 9.68 -26.99 -11.45
CA ASN A 494 8.55 -26.51 -10.65
C ASN A 494 7.84 -25.35 -11.36
N PRO A 495 7.11 -25.61 -12.46
CA PRO A 495 6.55 -24.56 -13.29
C PRO A 495 5.63 -23.61 -12.53
N ALA A 496 4.81 -24.10 -11.60
CA ALA A 496 3.91 -23.26 -10.81
C ALA A 496 4.67 -22.21 -9.96
N GLN A 497 5.74 -22.62 -9.29
CA GLN A 497 6.58 -21.72 -8.48
C GLN A 497 7.22 -20.61 -9.34
N TRP A 498 7.74 -20.99 -10.53
CA TRP A 498 8.37 -20.04 -11.43
C TRP A 498 7.38 -19.10 -12.10
N GLN A 499 6.18 -19.58 -12.42
CA GLN A 499 5.07 -18.74 -12.91
C GLN A 499 4.66 -17.70 -11.88
N ASP A 500 4.49 -18.11 -10.61
CA ASP A 500 4.14 -17.20 -9.53
C ASP A 500 5.23 -16.15 -9.30
N ARG A 501 6.52 -16.56 -9.34
CA ARG A 501 7.64 -15.64 -9.22
C ARG A 501 7.72 -14.66 -10.39
N ALA A 502 7.58 -15.12 -11.63
CA ALA A 502 7.59 -14.27 -12.82
C ALA A 502 6.45 -13.24 -12.76
N ARG A 503 5.25 -13.68 -12.34
CA ARG A 503 4.09 -12.80 -12.13
C ARG A 503 4.37 -11.76 -11.05
N LEU A 504 4.94 -12.15 -9.92
CA LEU A 504 5.28 -11.23 -8.83
C LEU A 504 6.26 -10.14 -9.31
N VAL A 505 7.30 -10.51 -10.07
CA VAL A 505 8.27 -9.55 -10.63
C VAL A 505 7.58 -8.63 -11.65
N GLU A 506 6.75 -9.17 -12.56
CA GLU A 506 5.99 -8.37 -13.53
C GLU A 506 5.05 -7.39 -12.82
N ASP A 507 4.36 -7.83 -11.77
CA ASP A 507 3.45 -6.99 -11.00
C ASP A 507 4.20 -5.84 -10.29
N ARG A 508 5.32 -6.13 -9.63
CA ARG A 508 6.15 -5.11 -8.96
C ARG A 508 6.72 -4.07 -9.94
N LEU A 509 7.24 -4.52 -11.07
CA LEU A 509 7.72 -3.62 -12.14
C LEU A 509 6.57 -2.79 -12.72
N SER A 510 5.39 -3.40 -12.90
CA SER A 510 4.21 -2.72 -13.41
C SER A 510 3.69 -1.64 -12.47
N ASP A 511 3.64 -1.93 -11.17
CA ASP A 511 3.21 -0.98 -10.13
C ASP A 511 4.21 0.18 -9.99
N CYS A 512 5.51 -0.13 -10.01
CA CYS A 512 6.56 0.89 -10.02
C CYS A 512 6.47 1.79 -11.25
N LEU A 513 6.27 1.20 -12.43
CA LEU A 513 6.13 1.95 -13.68
C LEU A 513 4.88 2.84 -13.66
N HIS A 514 3.74 2.32 -13.14
CA HIS A 514 2.53 3.11 -12.95
C HIS A 514 2.75 4.30 -12.01
N ALA A 515 3.41 4.07 -10.87
CA ALA A 515 3.73 5.13 -9.91
C ALA A 515 4.61 6.23 -10.56
N ARG A 516 5.66 5.84 -11.29
CA ARG A 516 6.55 6.77 -11.99
C ARG A 516 5.87 7.56 -13.11
N LEU A 517 4.99 6.90 -13.88
CA LEU A 517 4.19 7.59 -14.91
C LEU A 517 3.22 8.60 -14.27
N SER A 518 2.57 8.21 -13.17
CA SER A 518 1.63 9.08 -12.45
C SER A 518 2.35 10.27 -11.83
N GLU A 519 3.48 10.05 -11.17
CA GLU A 519 4.33 11.11 -10.62
C GLU A 519 4.78 12.11 -11.69
N ARG A 520 5.18 11.60 -12.86
CA ARG A 520 5.70 12.43 -13.94
C ARG A 520 4.63 13.21 -14.69
N PHE A 521 3.41 12.63 -14.90
CA PHE A 521 2.44 13.17 -15.86
C PHE A 521 1.08 13.54 -15.26
N VAL A 522 0.80 13.24 -13.97
CA VAL A 522 -0.55 13.44 -13.39
C VAL A 522 -0.63 14.56 -12.35
N ASP A 523 0.46 15.27 -12.07
CA ASP A 523 0.46 16.31 -11.03
C ASP A 523 -0.35 17.54 -11.43
N ARG A 524 -1.58 17.61 -10.92
CA ARG A 524 -2.55 18.70 -11.12
C ARG A 524 -2.26 19.97 -10.31
N ARG A 525 -1.51 19.86 -9.18
CA ARG A 525 -1.63 20.81 -8.07
C ARG A 525 -0.65 21.97 -8.15
N ALA A 526 0.60 21.65 -8.42
CA ALA A 526 1.66 22.65 -8.38
C ALA A 526 1.59 23.68 -9.52
N ALA A 527 1.26 23.25 -10.72
CA ALA A 527 1.25 24.13 -11.90
C ALA A 527 0.11 25.15 -11.87
N HIS A 528 -1.09 24.74 -11.40
CA HIS A 528 -2.26 25.64 -11.32
C HIS A 528 -2.10 26.69 -10.21
N LEU A 529 -1.62 26.24 -9.05
CA LEU A 529 -1.32 27.12 -7.91
C LEU A 529 -0.19 28.10 -8.20
N SER A 530 0.89 27.66 -8.81
CA SER A 530 2.03 28.53 -9.16
C SER A 530 1.62 29.64 -10.12
N ARG A 531 0.71 29.38 -11.05
CA ARG A 531 0.20 30.40 -11.98
C ARG A 531 -0.72 31.39 -11.25
N ARG A 532 -1.63 30.92 -10.42
CA ARG A 532 -2.56 31.78 -9.66
C ARG A 532 -1.87 32.60 -8.58
N LEU A 533 -0.85 32.06 -7.92
CA LEU A 533 0.00 32.80 -7.00
C LEU A 533 0.71 34.00 -7.64
N LYS A 534 1.02 33.91 -8.94
CA LYS A 534 1.62 35.00 -9.72
C LYS A 534 0.59 36.04 -10.19
N GLU A 535 -0.65 35.61 -10.43
CA GLU A 535 -1.71 36.46 -11.00
C GLU A 535 -2.59 37.14 -9.91
N ASN A 536 -2.79 36.54 -8.75
CA ASN A 536 -3.71 37.03 -7.68
C ASN A 536 -3.00 37.37 -6.37
N LYS A 537 -3.26 38.58 -5.86
CA LYS A 537 -2.79 39.02 -4.53
C LYS A 537 -3.63 38.47 -3.36
N ASN A 538 -4.89 38.12 -3.56
CA ASN A 538 -5.79 37.55 -2.56
C ASN A 538 -6.21 36.15 -3.01
N LEU A 539 -5.77 35.13 -2.30
CA LEU A 539 -6.13 33.75 -2.54
C LEU A 539 -7.30 33.34 -1.65
N MET A 540 -8.34 32.74 -2.22
CA MET A 540 -9.43 32.17 -1.44
C MET A 540 -9.01 30.78 -0.95
N ALA A 541 -8.94 30.61 0.38
CA ALA A 541 -8.70 29.32 0.99
C ALA A 541 -9.91 28.87 1.81
N SER A 542 -10.18 27.58 1.80
CA SER A 542 -11.18 26.95 2.65
C SER A 542 -10.65 25.63 3.19
N VAL A 543 -11.10 25.27 4.40
CA VAL A 543 -10.72 24.01 5.03
C VAL A 543 -11.98 23.16 5.18
N LYS A 544 -11.95 21.93 4.67
CA LYS A 544 -13.03 20.97 4.82
C LYS A 544 -13.10 20.46 6.26
N THR A 545 -14.18 19.78 6.61
CA THR A 545 -14.39 19.18 7.94
C THR A 545 -13.36 18.09 8.28
N ASP A 546 -12.76 17.44 7.27
CA ASP A 546 -11.70 16.45 7.40
C ASP A 546 -10.28 17.04 7.51
N GLY A 547 -10.17 18.38 7.55
CA GLY A 547 -8.88 19.08 7.60
C GLY A 547 -8.24 19.34 6.23
N THR A 548 -8.81 18.88 5.12
CA THR A 548 -8.30 19.13 3.78
C THR A 548 -8.34 20.62 3.45
N VAL A 549 -7.21 21.19 3.10
CA VAL A 549 -7.05 22.60 2.73
C VAL A 549 -7.20 22.76 1.23
N LEU A 550 -8.15 23.57 0.83
CA LEU A 550 -8.37 23.97 -0.55
C LEU A 550 -7.93 25.42 -0.72
N VAL A 551 -7.08 25.69 -1.70
CA VAL A 551 -6.73 27.05 -2.13
C VAL A 551 -7.18 27.21 -3.57
N GLU A 552 -8.04 28.17 -3.84
CA GLU A 552 -8.66 28.40 -5.16
C GLU A 552 -9.38 27.14 -5.72
N GLY A 553 -9.92 26.31 -4.84
CA GLY A 553 -10.60 25.07 -5.18
C GLY A 553 -9.68 23.87 -5.40
N GLU A 554 -8.36 24.03 -5.32
CA GLU A 554 -7.38 22.97 -5.43
C GLU A 554 -6.91 22.52 -4.02
N GLU A 555 -6.85 21.22 -3.82
CA GLU A 555 -6.39 20.63 -2.56
C GLU A 555 -4.86 20.75 -2.45
N VAL A 556 -4.38 21.49 -1.47
CA VAL A 556 -2.94 21.80 -1.29
C VAL A 556 -2.29 21.05 -0.15
N GLY A 557 -3.07 20.50 0.76
CA GLY A 557 -2.57 19.81 1.93
C GLY A 557 -3.64 19.56 2.97
N VAL A 558 -3.22 19.12 4.15
CA VAL A 558 -4.08 18.87 5.30
C VAL A 558 -3.65 19.76 6.46
N LEU A 559 -4.59 20.39 7.11
CA LEU A 559 -4.39 21.16 8.35
C LEU A 559 -4.74 20.26 9.54
N ASP A 560 -3.71 19.62 10.10
CA ASP A 560 -3.84 18.81 11.31
C ASP A 560 -3.62 19.67 12.56
N GLY A 561 -4.70 19.97 13.28
CA GLY A 561 -4.66 20.92 14.38
C GLY A 561 -4.26 22.32 13.88
N PHE A 562 -3.05 22.73 14.21
CA PHE A 562 -2.44 24.00 13.82
C PHE A 562 -1.24 23.82 12.87
N VAL A 563 -0.94 22.58 12.47
CA VAL A 563 0.19 22.24 11.60
C VAL A 563 -0.33 21.95 10.18
N PHE A 564 0.16 22.69 9.21
CA PHE A 564 -0.13 22.46 7.82
C PHE A 564 0.86 21.45 7.23
N GLN A 565 0.34 20.35 6.71
CA GLN A 565 1.11 19.32 5.99
C GLN A 565 0.79 19.43 4.51
N PRO A 566 1.74 19.91 3.68
CA PRO A 566 1.54 19.96 2.24
C PRO A 566 1.49 18.54 1.66
N THR A 567 0.57 18.30 0.73
CA THR A 567 0.48 17.01 0.03
C THR A 567 1.58 16.96 -1.03
N LEU A 568 2.50 15.99 -0.89
CA LEU A 568 3.51 15.53 -1.87
C LEU A 568 4.19 16.64 -2.71
N ALA A 569 5.03 17.47 -2.12
CA ALA A 569 5.90 18.37 -2.88
C ALA A 569 7.31 18.39 -2.28
N GLU A 570 8.33 18.28 -3.14
CA GLU A 570 9.74 18.46 -2.79
C GLU A 570 10.31 19.74 -3.42
N GLY A 571 11.24 20.41 -2.73
CA GLY A 571 11.96 21.55 -3.28
C GLY A 571 11.15 22.86 -3.38
N GLU A 572 11.22 23.54 -4.53
CA GLU A 572 10.58 24.85 -4.78
C GLU A 572 9.03 24.79 -4.71
N GLU A 573 8.43 23.67 -5.01
CA GLU A 573 6.98 23.47 -4.96
C GLU A 573 6.46 23.52 -3.53
N LYS A 574 7.18 22.91 -2.58
CA LYS A 574 6.83 22.95 -1.15
C LYS A 574 6.80 24.39 -0.63
N SER A 575 7.75 25.22 -1.05
CA SER A 575 7.82 26.62 -0.64
C SER A 575 6.64 27.45 -1.20
N THR A 576 6.19 27.13 -2.41
CA THR A 576 5.07 27.78 -3.10
C THR A 576 3.73 27.44 -2.44
N ILE A 577 3.52 26.18 -2.09
CA ILE A 577 2.32 25.69 -1.38
C ILE A 577 2.25 26.27 0.05
N LEU A 578 3.36 26.29 0.76
CA LEU A 578 3.46 26.91 2.08
C LEU A 578 3.17 28.42 2.02
N ALA A 579 3.66 29.11 0.98
CA ALA A 579 3.37 30.55 0.80
C ALA A 579 1.88 30.80 0.48
N ALA A 580 1.22 29.90 -0.25
CA ALA A 580 -0.20 29.97 -0.52
C ALA A 580 -1.02 29.74 0.75
N ALA A 581 -0.67 28.72 1.54
CA ALA A 581 -1.32 28.41 2.81
C ALA A 581 -1.15 29.54 3.83
N ARG A 582 0.05 30.12 3.96
CA ARG A 582 0.29 31.29 4.85
C ARG A 582 -0.53 32.52 4.48
N ARG A 583 -0.90 32.69 3.21
CA ARG A 583 -1.72 33.81 2.76
C ARG A 583 -3.21 33.56 2.86
N GLY A 584 -3.64 32.31 2.73
CA GLY A 584 -5.05 31.95 2.66
C GLY A 584 -5.67 31.46 3.97
N LEU A 585 -4.85 31.05 4.96
CA LEU A 585 -5.34 30.42 6.20
C LEU A 585 -5.44 31.30 7.47
N PRO A 586 -5.05 32.59 7.53
CA PRO A 586 -5.03 33.36 8.78
C PRO A 586 -6.38 33.40 9.47
N ASP A 587 -7.47 33.57 8.72
CA ASP A 587 -8.83 33.66 9.28
C ASP A 587 -9.29 32.29 9.85
N GLU A 588 -8.96 31.21 9.19
CA GLU A 588 -9.27 29.86 9.68
C GLU A 588 -8.44 29.50 10.93
N ILE A 589 -7.18 29.86 10.96
CA ILE A 589 -6.32 29.67 12.14
C ILE A 589 -6.89 30.46 13.33
N GLU A 590 -7.30 31.70 13.13
CA GLU A 590 -7.90 32.50 14.21
C GLU A 590 -9.23 31.90 14.68
N ASN A 591 -10.04 31.36 13.77
CA ASN A 591 -11.26 30.62 14.13
C ASN A 591 -10.96 29.37 14.96
N ARG A 592 -9.93 28.61 14.59
CA ARG A 592 -9.49 27.44 15.36
C ARG A 592 -8.92 27.82 16.72
N VAL A 593 -8.12 28.87 16.80
CA VAL A 593 -7.60 29.40 18.09
C VAL A 593 -8.75 29.80 19.02
N ARG A 594 -9.76 30.50 18.52
CA ARG A 594 -10.97 30.83 19.31
C ARG A 594 -11.73 29.58 19.74
N ALA A 595 -11.93 28.62 18.85
CA ALA A 595 -12.59 27.33 19.16
C ALA A 595 -11.81 26.54 20.21
N PHE A 596 -10.49 26.51 20.11
CA PHE A 596 -9.61 25.81 21.03
C PHE A 596 -9.65 26.44 22.42
N THR A 597 -9.51 27.78 22.52
CA THR A 597 -9.54 28.50 23.80
C THR A 597 -10.90 28.43 24.51
N ALA A 598 -11.98 28.34 23.74
CA ALA A 598 -13.34 28.15 24.25
C ALA A 598 -13.67 26.69 24.60
N SER A 599 -12.85 25.74 24.18
CA SER A 599 -13.13 24.32 24.41
C SER A 599 -13.03 23.93 25.87
N ALA A 600 -14.00 23.16 26.38
CA ALA A 600 -13.97 22.58 27.71
C ALA A 600 -12.92 21.46 27.82
N SER A 601 -12.47 21.15 29.05
CA SER A 601 -11.39 20.14 29.28
C SER A 601 -11.65 18.76 28.72
N PRO A 602 -12.89 18.21 28.61
CA PRO A 602 -13.15 16.92 27.97
C PRO A 602 -12.85 16.88 26.47
N ALA A 603 -12.70 18.04 25.81
CA ALA A 603 -12.30 18.09 24.39
C ALA A 603 -10.81 17.78 24.15
N PHE A 604 -10.02 17.73 25.23
CA PHE A 604 -8.60 17.44 25.20
C PHE A 604 -8.35 16.02 25.71
N ARG A 605 -7.41 15.31 25.09
CA ARG A 605 -6.96 13.97 25.50
C ARG A 605 -5.45 14.00 25.70
N LEU A 606 -5.03 13.48 26.85
CA LEU A 606 -3.63 13.22 27.15
C LEU A 606 -3.37 11.73 27.00
N ASP A 607 -2.41 11.34 26.19
CA ASP A 607 -1.99 9.95 26.04
C ASP A 607 -0.87 9.57 27.04
N GLU A 608 -0.54 8.29 27.09
CA GLU A 608 0.50 7.74 27.97
C GLU A 608 1.92 8.24 27.60
N GLY A 609 2.14 8.71 26.40
CA GLY A 609 3.38 9.31 25.91
C GLY A 609 3.52 10.81 26.18
N GLY A 610 2.51 11.43 26.82
CA GLY A 610 2.50 12.86 27.11
C GLY A 610 2.08 13.74 25.96
N VAL A 611 1.47 13.18 24.89
CA VAL A 611 0.95 13.96 23.77
C VAL A 611 -0.47 14.40 24.09
N ILE A 612 -0.73 15.70 23.90
CA ILE A 612 -2.06 16.28 24.06
C ILE A 612 -2.70 16.40 22.68
N SER A 613 -3.86 15.81 22.53
CA SER A 613 -4.68 15.88 21.32
C SER A 613 -5.95 16.71 21.57
N TRP A 614 -6.36 17.48 20.56
CA TRP A 614 -7.61 18.21 20.52
C TRP A 614 -8.36 17.84 19.25
N ARG A 615 -9.60 17.34 19.35
CA ARG A 615 -10.38 16.85 18.21
C ARG A 615 -9.60 15.89 17.33
N GLU A 616 -8.88 14.93 17.93
CA GLU A 616 -8.04 13.92 17.25
C GLU A 616 -6.68 14.43 16.72
N SER A 617 -6.48 15.75 16.60
CA SER A 617 -5.21 16.35 16.17
C SER A 617 -4.23 16.48 17.33
N LYS A 618 -2.97 16.14 17.11
CA LYS A 618 -1.89 16.35 18.08
C LYS A 618 -1.52 17.82 18.13
N VAL A 619 -1.69 18.46 19.29
CA VAL A 619 -1.49 19.91 19.42
C VAL A 619 -0.33 20.30 20.32
N ALA A 620 0.02 19.46 21.29
CA ALA A 620 1.10 19.75 22.21
C ALA A 620 1.70 18.46 22.80
N ARG A 621 2.86 18.59 23.43
CA ARG A 621 3.49 17.54 24.23
C ARG A 621 3.80 18.06 25.63
N LEU A 622 3.64 17.21 26.65
CA LEU A 622 4.11 17.51 27.97
C LEU A 622 5.64 17.43 28.05
N VAL A 623 6.22 18.42 28.68
CA VAL A 623 7.66 18.49 29.00
C VAL A 623 7.83 18.81 30.49
N ARG A 624 9.05 18.67 30.99
CA ARG A 624 9.39 19.02 32.37
C ARG A 624 9.02 20.47 32.67
N GLY A 625 8.28 20.69 33.73
CA GLY A 625 7.89 22.00 34.23
C GLY A 625 8.60 22.38 35.54
N ASP A 626 8.03 23.34 36.27
CA ASP A 626 8.63 23.89 37.49
C ASP A 626 8.52 22.95 38.70
N GLY A 627 7.65 21.93 38.67
CA GLY A 627 7.45 20.96 39.73
C GLY A 627 6.91 19.64 39.23
N LEU A 628 7.02 18.59 40.08
CA LEU A 628 6.61 17.22 39.75
C LEU A 628 5.15 17.13 39.26
N TYR A 629 4.26 17.95 39.84
CA TYR A 629 2.83 17.99 39.53
C TYR A 629 2.44 19.17 38.60
N ALA A 630 3.42 19.91 38.12
CA ALA A 630 3.24 21.07 37.26
C ALA A 630 4.05 20.92 35.96
N PRO A 631 3.80 19.88 35.17
CA PRO A 631 4.45 19.73 33.86
C PRO A 631 3.98 20.85 32.92
N ARG A 632 4.83 21.28 32.01
CA ARG A 632 4.52 22.30 31.01
C ARG A 632 4.10 21.63 29.68
N ALA A 633 3.08 22.19 29.05
CA ALA A 633 2.75 21.78 27.68
C ALA A 633 3.57 22.62 26.70
N GLU A 634 4.16 21.97 25.72
CA GLU A 634 4.89 22.58 24.60
C GLU A 634 4.09 22.33 23.32
N LEU A 635 3.71 23.40 22.63
CA LEU A 635 2.97 23.32 21.38
C LEU A 635 3.81 22.65 20.29
N VAL A 636 3.16 21.90 19.40
CA VAL A 636 3.79 21.41 18.18
C VAL A 636 4.16 22.61 17.30
N ASP A 637 5.37 22.62 16.76
CA ASP A 637 5.88 23.68 15.91
C ASP A 637 4.94 23.93 14.72
N SER A 638 4.53 25.17 14.52
CA SER A 638 3.64 25.59 13.44
C SER A 638 4.08 26.93 12.85
N ASP A 639 4.31 26.90 11.56
CA ASP A 639 4.64 28.10 10.74
C ASP A 639 3.44 29.05 10.56
N LEU A 640 2.26 28.68 10.99
CA LEU A 640 1.01 29.44 10.80
C LEU A 640 0.55 30.22 12.01
N LEU A 641 1.13 29.97 13.21
CA LEU A 641 0.73 30.62 14.44
C LEU A 641 1.53 31.89 14.68
N SER A 642 0.85 32.98 15.03
CA SER A 642 1.48 34.18 15.58
C SER A 642 1.88 33.97 17.05
N ILE A 643 2.79 34.82 17.58
CA ILE A 643 3.27 34.73 18.96
C ILE A 643 2.08 34.91 19.95
N ASP A 644 1.16 35.82 19.66
CA ASP A 644 -0.03 36.03 20.48
C ASP A 644 -0.98 34.84 20.48
N GLN A 645 -1.20 34.23 19.33
CA GLN A 645 -2.00 33.00 19.20
C GLN A 645 -1.38 31.84 19.97
N ALA A 646 -0.07 31.64 19.82
CA ALA A 646 0.66 30.60 20.55
C ALA A 646 0.57 30.82 22.09
N GLN A 647 0.63 32.06 22.56
CA GLN A 647 0.48 32.36 23.98
C GLN A 647 -0.94 32.01 24.49
N ARG A 648 -1.99 32.39 23.78
CA ARG A 648 -3.37 32.01 24.12
C ARG A 648 -3.61 30.50 24.17
N LEU A 649 -3.02 29.77 23.24
CA LEU A 649 -3.09 28.31 23.23
C LEU A 649 -2.36 27.71 24.44
N ASN A 650 -1.15 28.20 24.76
CA ASN A 650 -0.36 27.74 25.90
C ASN A 650 -1.07 28.01 27.24
N GLU A 651 -1.73 29.18 27.41
CA GLU A 651 -2.52 29.49 28.60
C GLU A 651 -3.67 28.50 28.80
N ARG A 652 -4.38 28.15 27.69
CA ARG A 652 -5.47 27.18 27.77
C ARG A 652 -4.96 25.76 28.06
N LEU A 653 -3.83 25.35 27.45
CA LEU A 653 -3.18 24.07 27.71
C LEU A 653 -2.72 23.97 29.17
N SER A 654 -2.07 24.98 29.69
CA SER A 654 -1.64 25.02 31.10
C SER A 654 -2.81 24.86 32.06
N LYS A 655 -3.94 25.51 31.76
CA LYS A 655 -5.19 25.32 32.52
C LYS A 655 -5.69 23.86 32.43
N PHE A 656 -5.74 23.29 31.23
CA PHE A 656 -6.15 21.89 31.05
C PHE A 656 -5.25 20.92 31.81
N VAL A 657 -3.93 21.08 31.71
CA VAL A 657 -2.95 20.20 32.38
C VAL A 657 -3.14 20.25 33.88
N GLY A 658 -3.29 21.48 34.44
CA GLY A 658 -3.52 21.66 35.88
C GLY A 658 -4.86 21.08 36.35
N GLU A 659 -5.93 21.22 35.57
CA GLU A 659 -7.22 20.59 35.82
C GLU A 659 -7.10 19.06 35.77
N HIS A 660 -6.51 18.53 34.73
CA HIS A 660 -6.34 17.07 34.54
C HIS A 660 -5.53 16.40 35.66
N VAL A 661 -4.41 17.02 36.06
CA VAL A 661 -3.61 16.53 37.20
C VAL A 661 -4.43 16.54 38.51
N ARG A 662 -5.18 17.61 38.76
CA ARG A 662 -6.05 17.70 39.96
C ARG A 662 -7.18 16.66 39.89
N ASP A 663 -7.82 16.46 38.78
CA ASP A 663 -8.91 15.50 38.63
C ASP A 663 -8.45 14.07 38.86
N VAL A 664 -7.29 13.69 38.28
CA VAL A 664 -6.77 12.33 38.33
C VAL A 664 -6.05 12.05 39.64
N LEU A 665 -5.26 12.99 40.16
CA LEU A 665 -4.42 12.84 41.35
C LEU A 665 -4.92 13.65 42.58
N GLY A 666 -6.16 14.12 42.59
CA GLY A 666 -6.67 15.01 43.59
C GLY A 666 -6.49 14.57 45.06
N ARG A 667 -6.67 13.24 45.31
CA ARG A 667 -6.41 12.70 46.67
C ARG A 667 -4.93 12.72 47.05
N LEU A 668 -4.04 12.58 46.09
CA LEU A 668 -2.60 12.66 46.30
C LEU A 668 -2.20 14.14 46.54
N MET A 669 -2.75 15.04 45.77
CA MET A 669 -2.50 16.49 45.96
C MET A 669 -3.06 17.06 47.28
N ALA A 670 -4.12 16.46 47.80
CA ALA A 670 -4.62 16.83 49.15
C ALA A 670 -3.62 16.51 50.27
N LEU A 671 -2.58 15.72 50.03
CA LEU A 671 -1.51 15.42 50.97
C LEU A 671 -0.40 16.48 51.03
N GLU A 672 -0.37 17.44 50.09
CA GLU A 672 0.59 18.54 50.09
C GLU A 672 0.39 19.44 51.32
N ALA A 673 -0.88 19.77 51.60
CA ALA A 673 -1.27 20.54 52.79
C ALA A 673 -2.49 19.88 53.47
N PRO A 674 -2.26 18.77 54.23
CA PRO A 674 -3.35 17.97 54.75
C PRO A 674 -4.19 18.74 55.74
N GLN A 675 -5.48 18.89 55.43
CA GLN A 675 -6.48 19.47 56.35
C GLN A 675 -7.33 18.33 56.92
N PRO A 676 -7.62 18.34 58.24
CA PRO A 676 -8.50 17.35 58.87
C PRO A 676 -9.91 17.48 58.31
N LEU A 677 -10.45 16.43 57.73
CA LEU A 677 -11.85 16.39 57.33
C LEU A 677 -12.75 16.29 58.57
N ALA A 678 -13.81 17.09 58.63
CA ALA A 678 -14.82 17.00 59.68
C ALA A 678 -15.41 15.58 59.81
N PRO A 679 -15.74 15.11 61.00
CA PRO A 679 -16.28 13.78 61.21
C PRO A 679 -17.58 13.57 60.43
N ALA A 680 -17.65 12.62 59.50
CA ALA A 680 -18.88 12.28 58.81
C ALA A 680 -19.90 11.74 59.86
N ALA A 681 -21.11 12.33 59.91
CA ALA A 681 -22.21 11.86 60.72
C ALA A 681 -22.47 10.37 60.45
N ALA A 682 -22.58 9.60 61.56
CA ALA A 682 -22.77 8.17 61.49
C ALA A 682 -24.04 7.79 60.72
N ARG A 683 -23.93 7.14 59.60
CA ARG A 683 -25.06 6.45 58.93
C ARG A 683 -25.51 5.27 59.83
N PRO A 684 -26.83 5.10 60.05
CA PRO A 684 -27.34 3.95 60.78
C PRO A 684 -27.02 2.66 60.01
N ALA A 685 -26.65 1.64 60.72
CA ALA A 685 -26.30 0.30 60.22
C ALA A 685 -27.50 -0.30 59.46
N SER A 686 -27.35 -0.60 58.21
CA SER A 686 -28.26 -1.43 57.43
C SER A 686 -27.86 -2.89 57.61
N THR A 687 -28.86 -3.67 58.02
CA THR A 687 -28.88 -5.16 58.18
C THR A 687 -28.43 -5.90 56.92
N PRO A 688 -27.82 -7.06 57.07
CA PRO A 688 -27.33 -7.83 55.94
C PRO A 688 -28.52 -8.51 55.17
N ALA A 689 -28.54 -8.32 53.86
CA ALA A 689 -29.45 -9.11 53.00
C ALA A 689 -28.78 -10.39 52.56
N GLU A 690 -29.53 -11.44 52.64
CA GLU A 690 -29.22 -12.84 52.33
C GLU A 690 -28.77 -13.05 50.86
N SER A 691 -27.93 -14.03 50.75
CA SER A 691 -27.45 -14.64 49.52
C SER A 691 -28.56 -15.45 48.81
N VAL A 692 -28.72 -15.27 47.50
CA VAL A 692 -29.44 -16.18 46.61
C VAL A 692 -28.54 -16.51 45.40
N PRO A 693 -28.53 -17.79 44.97
CA PRO A 693 -27.50 -18.32 44.06
C PRO A 693 -27.85 -18.16 42.58
N ALA A 694 -26.80 -18.24 41.76
CA ALA A 694 -26.86 -18.32 40.33
C ALA A 694 -27.50 -19.58 39.81
N ASP A 695 -28.33 -19.53 38.78
CA ASP A 695 -28.22 -20.46 37.66
C ASP A 695 -29.11 -20.04 36.44
N ALA A 696 -28.59 -20.44 35.23
CA ALA A 696 -29.27 -20.64 33.95
C ALA A 696 -29.54 -19.41 33.03
N GLY A 697 -28.80 -19.45 31.91
CA GLY A 697 -29.03 -18.67 30.69
C GLY A 697 -30.10 -19.31 29.77
N PRO A 698 -30.05 -19.15 28.42
CA PRO A 698 -30.61 -18.02 27.71
C PRO A 698 -31.80 -18.40 26.81
N SER A 699 -32.58 -17.44 26.31
CA SER A 699 -33.27 -17.60 25.02
C SER A 699 -33.86 -16.30 24.47
N ASP A 700 -33.73 -16.23 23.18
CA ASP A 700 -34.15 -15.33 22.13
C ASP A 700 -35.57 -14.70 22.22
N GLN A 701 -35.67 -13.57 21.55
CA GLN A 701 -36.66 -13.16 20.54
C GLN A 701 -37.40 -11.84 20.76
N ASP A 702 -37.24 -11.04 19.70
CA ASP A 702 -38.18 -10.13 19.05
C ASP A 702 -38.59 -8.76 19.67
N GLY A 703 -38.25 -7.71 18.88
CA GLY A 703 -38.94 -6.41 18.92
C GLY A 703 -40.32 -6.46 18.24
N PRO A 704 -40.96 -5.38 17.87
CA PRO A 704 -40.64 -3.96 17.94
C PRO A 704 -41.87 -3.07 18.34
N THR A 705 -41.74 -1.77 18.09
CA THR A 705 -42.74 -0.67 17.87
C THR A 705 -43.11 0.24 19.04
N LYS A 706 -42.70 1.48 18.85
CA LYS A 706 -43.40 2.78 18.54
C LYS A 706 -44.51 3.28 19.49
N ASP A 707 -44.31 4.59 19.75
CA ASP A 707 -45.27 5.68 19.89
C ASP A 707 -45.89 5.92 21.28
N GLU A 708 -45.77 7.03 21.71
CA GLU A 708 -46.48 8.35 21.80
C GLU A 708 -46.47 8.97 23.19
N ILE A 709 -45.95 10.18 23.30
CA ILE A 709 -46.61 11.46 23.57
C ILE A 709 -47.27 11.66 24.97
N ALA A 710 -46.79 12.76 25.57
CA ALA A 710 -47.53 13.88 26.20
C ALA A 710 -47.48 14.05 27.70
N ALA A 711 -47.02 15.27 27.99
CA ALA A 711 -47.63 16.29 28.89
C ALA A 711 -47.34 16.25 30.39
N ASN A 712 -46.68 17.38 30.83
CA ASN A 712 -46.70 18.07 32.12
C ASN A 712 -48.15 18.44 32.57
N PRO A 713 -48.35 19.07 33.68
CA PRO A 713 -47.65 19.48 34.92
C PRO A 713 -48.57 19.38 36.18
N PRO A 714 -48.55 20.15 37.26
CA PRO A 714 -47.54 20.90 38.01
C PRO A 714 -47.61 20.70 39.54
N THR A 715 -46.62 21.28 40.24
CA THR A 715 -46.68 22.05 41.51
C THR A 715 -47.38 21.47 42.75
N GLU A 716 -46.58 21.32 43.80
CA GLU A 716 -46.89 21.82 45.11
C GLU A 716 -45.69 21.72 46.04
N GLN A 717 -45.31 22.87 46.61
CA GLN A 717 -44.43 22.96 47.77
C GLN A 717 -45.24 22.65 49.07
N PRO A 718 -44.61 22.06 50.07
CA PRO A 718 -44.99 22.32 51.43
C PRO A 718 -43.86 22.87 52.30
N ASP A 719 -44.23 23.84 53.01
CA ASP A 719 -43.81 24.51 54.20
C ASP A 719 -42.54 24.09 54.92
N VAL A 720 -41.83 25.19 55.25
CA VAL A 720 -40.68 25.31 56.15
C VAL A 720 -41.15 24.95 57.57
N VAL A 721 -40.56 23.88 58.15
CA VAL A 721 -40.56 23.68 59.61
C VAL A 721 -39.12 23.93 60.09
N GLU A 722 -38.99 24.97 60.95
CA GLU A 722 -37.75 25.21 61.68
C GLU A 722 -37.33 24.00 62.50
N ALA A 723 -36.10 23.57 62.30
CA ALA A 723 -35.44 22.55 63.12
C ALA A 723 -34.62 23.24 64.25
N PRO A 724 -34.52 22.63 65.39
CA PRO A 724 -33.86 23.24 66.56
C PRO A 724 -32.34 23.23 66.45
N ASP A 725 -31.74 24.23 67.08
CA ASP A 725 -30.31 24.41 67.33
C ASP A 725 -29.59 23.12 67.63
N LEU A 726 -28.71 22.66 66.66
CA LEU A 726 -27.78 21.58 66.87
C LEU A 726 -26.41 22.12 67.25
N ALA A 727 -25.96 21.64 68.41
CA ALA A 727 -24.66 21.87 69.00
C ALA A 727 -23.51 21.94 67.96
N SER A 728 -22.67 22.98 68.20
CA SER A 728 -21.40 23.20 67.47
C SER A 728 -20.62 21.90 67.20
N ASP A 729 -20.40 21.59 65.95
CA ASP A 729 -19.46 20.53 65.55
C ASP A 729 -18.09 20.76 66.19
N PRO A 730 -17.43 19.66 66.69
CA PRO A 730 -16.10 19.82 67.30
C PRO A 730 -15.10 20.29 66.22
N GLU A 731 -14.34 21.34 66.53
CA GLU A 731 -13.29 21.87 65.66
C GLU A 731 -12.32 20.76 65.25
N PRO A 732 -11.94 20.73 63.92
CA PRO A 732 -11.03 19.69 63.43
C PRO A 732 -9.66 19.80 64.13
N VAL A 733 -9.22 18.75 64.76
CA VAL A 733 -7.90 18.66 65.41
C VAL A 733 -6.77 18.68 64.35
N PRO A 734 -5.86 19.65 64.39
CA PRO A 734 -4.77 19.72 63.41
C PRO A 734 -3.85 18.52 63.47
N PHE A 735 -3.39 18.04 62.30
CA PHE A 735 -2.44 16.93 62.20
C PHE A 735 -1.12 17.20 62.93
N SER A 736 -0.57 16.17 63.62
CA SER A 736 0.75 16.24 64.23
C SER A 736 1.87 16.41 63.17
N GLY A 737 3.03 16.82 63.58
CA GLY A 737 4.20 16.91 62.71
C GLY A 737 4.58 15.59 62.05
N ALA A 738 4.34 14.48 62.74
CA ALA A 738 4.60 13.11 62.20
C ALA A 738 3.57 12.78 61.09
N ALA A 739 2.30 13.12 61.29
CA ALA A 739 1.26 12.90 60.29
C ALA A 739 1.49 13.75 59.03
N LYS A 740 1.86 15.03 59.20
CA LYS A 740 2.26 15.90 58.10
C LYS A 740 3.49 15.37 57.34
N GLY A 741 4.49 14.85 58.07
CA GLY A 741 5.67 14.27 57.50
C GLY A 741 5.38 13.03 56.62
N ILE A 742 4.46 12.17 57.07
CA ILE A 742 4.04 11.00 56.26
C ILE A 742 3.26 11.45 55.01
N ALA A 743 2.34 12.40 55.18
CA ALA A 743 1.57 12.93 54.06
C ALA A 743 2.48 13.57 53.00
N PHE A 744 3.41 14.42 53.43
CA PHE A 744 4.39 15.05 52.57
C PHE A 744 5.31 14.02 51.84
N THR A 745 5.79 12.99 52.56
CA THR A 745 6.60 11.93 51.94
C THR A 745 5.81 11.15 50.88
N LEU A 746 4.54 10.86 51.13
CA LEU A 746 3.67 10.23 50.16
C LEU A 746 3.44 11.14 48.96
N PHE A 747 3.29 12.43 49.17
CA PHE A 747 3.17 13.39 48.09
C PHE A 747 4.42 13.46 47.24
N GLU A 748 5.61 13.60 47.81
CA GLU A 748 6.86 13.65 47.07
C GLU A 748 7.15 12.35 46.30
N GLN A 749 6.77 11.18 46.85
CA GLN A 749 6.99 9.85 46.23
C GLN A 749 5.80 9.34 45.42
N LEU A 750 4.96 10.22 44.90
CA LEU A 750 3.86 9.84 44.04
C LEU A 750 2.86 8.84 44.65
N GLY A 751 2.69 8.77 45.95
CA GLY A 751 1.59 8.07 46.65
C GLY A 751 1.89 6.68 47.17
N ALA A 752 3.15 6.22 47.15
CA ALA A 752 3.55 4.99 47.81
C ALA A 752 4.97 5.11 48.41
N VAL A 753 5.17 4.62 49.61
CA VAL A 753 6.45 4.67 50.32
C VAL A 753 6.66 3.36 51.13
N ARG A 754 7.88 2.90 51.23
CA ARG A 754 8.18 1.68 52.01
C ARG A 754 7.91 1.94 53.48
N SER A 755 7.20 1.04 54.15
CA SER A 755 6.91 1.16 55.61
C SER A 755 8.19 1.25 56.47
N ALA A 756 9.33 0.72 55.98
CA ALA A 756 10.62 0.84 56.63
C ALA A 756 11.13 2.30 56.66
N ASP A 757 10.90 3.06 55.60
CA ASP A 757 11.43 4.42 55.47
C ASP A 757 10.68 5.44 56.34
N VAL A 758 9.40 5.22 56.57
CA VAL A 758 8.55 6.05 57.41
C VAL A 758 8.25 5.42 58.78
N GLY A 759 8.91 4.32 59.12
CA GLY A 759 8.60 3.49 60.31
C GLY A 759 8.74 4.22 61.65
N GLN A 760 9.61 5.21 61.76
CA GLN A 760 9.69 6.06 62.97
C GLN A 760 8.50 7.01 63.08
N LEU A 761 8.12 7.63 61.99
CA LEU A 761 6.98 8.53 61.94
C LEU A 761 5.68 7.78 62.23
N VAL A 762 5.48 6.60 61.62
CA VAL A 762 4.30 5.75 61.87
C VAL A 762 4.16 5.33 63.32
N ARG A 763 5.26 5.09 64.04
CA ARG A 763 5.25 4.73 65.49
C ARG A 763 4.92 5.91 66.40
N SER A 764 5.17 7.13 65.95
CA SER A 764 4.84 8.35 66.70
C SER A 764 3.45 8.92 66.45
N LEU A 765 2.68 8.29 65.53
CA LEU A 765 1.32 8.71 65.20
C LEU A 765 0.35 8.38 66.37
N SER A 766 -0.49 9.35 66.71
CA SER A 766 -1.68 9.13 67.53
C SER A 766 -2.77 8.35 66.74
N ASP A 767 -3.73 7.77 67.42
CA ASP A 767 -4.83 7.08 66.77
C ASP A 767 -5.77 8.08 66.01
N THR A 768 -5.82 9.33 66.47
CA THR A 768 -6.48 10.42 65.78
C THR A 768 -5.78 10.77 64.46
N ASP A 769 -4.45 10.84 64.44
CA ASP A 769 -3.66 11.06 63.24
C ASP A 769 -3.84 9.91 62.23
N LYS A 770 -3.80 8.65 62.69
CA LYS A 770 -4.02 7.49 61.84
C LYS A 770 -5.38 7.46 61.21
N SER A 771 -6.43 7.80 62.04
CA SER A 771 -7.79 7.87 61.55
C SER A 771 -7.96 9.02 60.52
N GLY A 772 -7.32 10.17 60.77
CA GLY A 772 -7.34 11.31 59.88
C GLY A 772 -6.70 11.04 58.53
N LEU A 773 -5.47 10.44 58.55
CA LEU A 773 -4.77 10.00 57.32
C LEU A 773 -5.54 8.91 56.57
N ALA A 774 -6.19 7.98 57.29
CA ALA A 774 -7.02 6.96 56.68
C ALA A 774 -8.26 7.56 55.97
N ARG A 775 -8.86 8.68 56.49
CA ARG A 775 -9.93 9.42 55.80
C ARG A 775 -9.44 10.11 54.54
N LEU A 776 -8.19 10.58 54.49
CA LEU A 776 -7.55 11.11 53.31
C LEU A 776 -7.20 10.01 52.29
N GLY A 777 -7.45 8.73 52.65
CA GLY A 777 -7.24 7.55 51.79
C GLY A 777 -5.94 6.83 52.01
N VAL A 778 -5.09 7.25 52.97
CA VAL A 778 -3.82 6.60 53.25
C VAL A 778 -4.05 5.23 53.89
N ARG A 779 -3.41 4.17 53.37
CA ARG A 779 -3.40 2.82 53.94
C ARG A 779 -2.01 2.50 54.50
N PHE A 780 -1.99 2.09 55.76
CA PHE A 780 -0.80 1.67 56.44
C PHE A 780 -0.64 0.16 56.27
N GLY A 781 0.12 -0.23 55.28
CA GLY A 781 0.45 -1.64 55.03
C GLY A 781 1.65 -2.10 55.84
N VAL A 782 1.91 -3.38 55.75
CA VAL A 782 2.99 -4.06 56.43
C VAL A 782 4.35 -3.70 55.85
N GLU A 783 4.37 -3.65 54.50
CA GLU A 783 5.57 -3.45 53.73
C GLU A 783 5.56 -2.06 53.06
N THR A 784 4.37 -1.47 52.87
CA THR A 784 4.19 -0.23 52.10
C THR A 784 3.05 0.62 52.67
N VAL A 785 3.27 1.92 52.83
CA VAL A 785 2.23 2.90 53.10
C VAL A 785 1.83 3.51 51.74
N TYR A 786 0.55 3.46 51.40
CA TYR A 786 0.10 3.85 50.04
C TYR A 786 -1.31 4.34 49.99
N LEU A 787 -1.70 4.95 48.84
CA LEU A 787 -3.08 5.39 48.55
C LEU A 787 -3.70 4.36 47.55
N PRO A 788 -4.73 3.61 47.93
CA PRO A 788 -5.42 2.67 47.04
C PRO A 788 -6.02 3.31 45.77
N ASP A 789 -6.51 4.53 45.87
CA ASP A 789 -7.06 5.27 44.72
C ASP A 789 -6.01 5.54 43.63
N MET A 790 -4.75 5.60 43.99
CA MET A 790 -3.63 5.78 43.07
C MET A 790 -3.27 4.48 42.32
N LEU A 791 -3.85 3.34 42.69
CA LEU A 791 -3.66 2.06 42.00
C LEU A 791 -4.64 1.82 40.83
N LYS A 792 -5.52 2.79 40.53
CA LYS A 792 -6.39 2.77 39.37
C LYS A 792 -5.59 3.05 38.08
N PRO A 793 -6.03 2.58 36.90
CA PRO A 793 -5.28 2.72 35.65
C PRO A 793 -4.87 4.16 35.30
N ALA A 794 -5.80 5.11 35.34
CA ALA A 794 -5.51 6.51 34.99
C ALA A 794 -4.48 7.17 35.92
N PRO A 795 -4.57 7.08 37.28
CA PRO A 795 -3.52 7.52 38.17
C PRO A 795 -2.18 6.84 37.97
N ILE A 796 -2.14 5.54 37.65
CA ILE A 796 -0.88 4.81 37.36
C ILE A 796 -0.21 5.41 36.11
N ALA A 797 -0.96 5.57 35.01
CA ALA A 797 -0.45 6.09 33.75
C ALA A 797 0.08 7.53 33.93
N LEU A 798 -0.70 8.40 34.60
CA LEU A 798 -0.28 9.78 34.84
C LEU A 798 0.96 9.88 35.74
N ARG A 799 1.06 9.06 36.82
CA ARG A 799 2.24 9.06 37.69
C ARG A 799 3.49 8.55 36.95
N ALA A 800 3.35 7.53 36.10
CA ALA A 800 4.44 7.08 35.27
C ALA A 800 4.92 8.17 34.32
N LEU A 801 3.99 8.89 33.69
CA LEU A 801 4.30 10.02 32.82
C LEU A 801 5.04 11.14 33.59
N LEU A 802 4.51 11.57 34.72
CA LEU A 802 5.13 12.60 35.56
C LEU A 802 6.51 12.19 36.05
N TRP A 803 6.67 10.95 36.48
CA TRP A 803 7.98 10.42 36.90
C TRP A 803 9.00 10.48 35.78
N ASN A 804 8.62 10.03 34.55
CA ASN A 804 9.49 10.08 33.38
C ASN A 804 9.88 11.52 33.01
N LEU A 805 8.93 12.45 33.02
CA LEU A 805 9.20 13.84 32.69
C LEU A 805 10.12 14.54 33.68
N PHE A 806 10.03 14.16 34.97
CA PHE A 806 10.76 14.86 36.03
C PHE A 806 12.10 14.22 36.38
N VAL A 807 12.21 12.88 36.37
CA VAL A 807 13.36 12.11 36.84
C VAL A 807 14.23 11.61 35.71
N ASN A 808 13.63 11.31 34.54
CA ASN A 808 14.31 10.70 33.41
C ASN A 808 14.54 11.70 32.26
N ASP A 809 15.61 11.51 31.51
CA ASP A 809 15.77 12.18 30.22
C ASP A 809 14.82 11.57 29.20
N ALA A 810 14.27 12.39 28.30
CA ALA A 810 13.26 12.00 27.31
C ALA A 810 13.65 10.81 26.40
N ALA A 811 14.91 10.39 26.41
CA ALA A 811 15.41 9.27 25.60
C ALA A 811 15.14 7.90 26.22
N ASP A 812 14.84 7.82 27.53
CA ASP A 812 14.71 6.54 28.28
C ASP A 812 13.35 6.43 29.00
N PHE A 813 12.26 6.60 28.24
CA PHE A 813 10.89 6.56 28.74
C PHE A 813 10.51 5.17 29.26
N LYS A 814 10.15 5.06 30.55
CA LYS A 814 9.71 3.81 31.18
C LYS A 814 8.19 3.69 31.10
N ALA A 815 7.71 2.61 30.47
CA ALA A 815 6.27 2.41 30.25
C ALA A 815 5.55 2.02 31.55
N ALA A 816 4.33 2.54 31.74
CA ALA A 816 3.45 2.10 32.79
C ALA A 816 3.02 0.64 32.60
N PRO A 817 2.79 -0.14 33.68
CA PRO A 817 2.17 -1.46 33.57
C PRO A 817 0.82 -1.39 32.87
N ALA A 818 0.55 -2.35 31.98
CA ALA A 818 -0.73 -2.42 31.27
C ALA A 818 -1.90 -2.48 32.25
N ALA A 819 -2.99 -1.79 31.91
CA ALA A 819 -4.19 -1.70 32.74
C ALA A 819 -4.70 -3.09 33.19
N GLY A 820 -4.97 -3.27 34.50
CA GLY A 820 -5.46 -4.50 35.08
C GLY A 820 -4.39 -5.55 35.43
N ARG A 821 -3.13 -5.37 35.04
CA ARG A 821 -2.06 -6.29 35.44
C ARG A 821 -1.68 -6.04 36.88
N VAL A 822 -1.73 -7.11 37.70
CA VAL A 822 -1.38 -7.06 39.12
C VAL A 822 0.03 -7.58 39.39
N THR A 823 0.55 -8.44 38.53
CA THR A 823 1.91 -8.98 38.57
C THR A 823 2.46 -9.05 37.16
N ILE A 824 3.70 -8.64 36.95
CA ILE A 824 4.46 -8.67 35.72
C ILE A 824 5.88 -9.16 35.97
N ASP A 825 6.58 -9.59 34.93
CA ASP A 825 8.00 -9.94 35.07
C ASP A 825 8.84 -8.67 35.26
N ALA A 826 9.87 -8.74 36.07
CA ALA A 826 10.77 -7.63 36.29
C ALA A 826 11.58 -7.36 35.00
N VAL A 827 11.66 -6.11 34.63
CA VAL A 827 12.56 -5.63 33.55
C VAL A 827 13.79 -5.07 34.27
N ASP A 828 14.98 -5.56 33.94
CA ASP A 828 16.22 -5.21 34.67
C ASP A 828 16.61 -3.74 34.49
N ASP A 829 16.17 -3.11 33.43
CA ASP A 829 16.50 -1.71 33.10
C ASP A 829 15.56 -0.66 33.73
N VAL A 830 14.61 -1.08 34.59
CA VAL A 830 13.66 -0.17 35.25
C VAL A 830 14.00 -0.07 36.75
N PRO A 831 14.29 1.14 37.25
CA PRO A 831 14.67 1.31 38.66
C PRO A 831 13.49 1.07 39.60
N ASP A 832 13.81 0.54 40.81
CA ASP A 832 12.83 0.27 41.86
C ASP A 832 12.03 1.52 42.29
N ALA A 833 12.63 2.70 42.16
CA ALA A 833 11.99 3.98 42.43
C ALA A 833 10.80 4.26 41.46
N PHE A 834 10.97 3.88 40.19
CA PHE A 834 9.86 3.98 39.23
C PHE A 834 8.70 3.06 39.62
N TRP A 835 9.01 1.80 39.91
CA TRP A 835 7.98 0.83 40.30
C TRP A 835 7.20 1.29 41.54
N LEU A 836 7.89 1.83 42.55
CA LEU A 836 7.22 2.35 43.72
C LEU A 836 6.37 3.58 43.41
N ALA A 837 6.87 4.50 42.57
CA ALA A 837 6.17 5.70 42.16
C ALA A 837 4.84 5.38 41.44
N VAL A 838 4.77 4.26 40.68
CA VAL A 838 3.54 3.81 40.02
C VAL A 838 2.71 2.85 40.86
N GLY A 839 3.14 2.55 42.10
CA GLY A 839 2.39 1.69 43.04
C GLY A 839 2.64 0.19 42.85
N TYR A 840 3.83 -0.17 42.41
CA TYR A 840 4.31 -1.55 42.29
C TYR A 840 5.59 -1.74 43.12
N ARG A 841 5.93 -2.98 43.37
CA ARG A 841 7.17 -3.36 44.07
C ARG A 841 7.82 -4.56 43.41
N ARG A 842 9.14 -4.50 43.24
CA ARG A 842 9.95 -5.61 42.72
C ARG A 842 10.21 -6.62 43.89
N LEU A 843 9.93 -7.91 43.64
CA LEU A 843 10.10 -9.01 44.55
C LEU A 843 10.48 -10.27 43.76
N GLY A 844 11.63 -10.88 44.03
CA GLY A 844 12.02 -12.16 43.47
C GLY A 844 12.00 -12.25 41.94
N GLY A 845 12.45 -11.21 41.23
CA GLY A 845 12.43 -11.15 39.75
C GLY A 845 11.08 -10.85 39.14
N ARG A 846 10.07 -10.57 39.96
CA ARG A 846 8.73 -10.10 39.52
C ARG A 846 8.41 -8.74 40.11
N VAL A 847 7.50 -8.02 39.43
CA VAL A 847 6.99 -6.73 39.90
C VAL A 847 5.50 -6.88 40.19
N MET A 848 5.10 -6.62 41.41
CA MET A 848 3.75 -6.83 41.90
C MET A 848 3.18 -5.51 42.44
N ARG A 849 1.87 -5.27 42.18
CA ARG A 849 1.16 -4.11 42.73
C ARG A 849 1.13 -4.16 44.26
N VAL A 850 1.36 -3.01 44.91
CA VAL A 850 1.58 -2.90 46.35
C VAL A 850 0.45 -3.47 47.20
N ASP A 851 -0.83 -3.36 46.77
CA ASP A 851 -1.95 -3.97 47.50
C ASP A 851 -1.93 -5.50 47.49
N MET A 852 -1.37 -6.11 46.44
CA MET A 852 -1.19 -7.58 46.37
C MET A 852 0.02 -8.00 47.20
N VAL A 853 1.10 -7.20 47.19
CA VAL A 853 2.25 -7.41 48.06
C VAL A 853 1.79 -7.45 49.52
N GLU A 854 0.93 -6.52 49.94
CA GLU A 854 0.37 -6.46 51.30
C GLU A 854 -0.44 -7.73 51.65
N ARG A 855 -1.24 -8.23 50.70
CA ARG A 855 -2.02 -9.47 50.90
C ARG A 855 -1.09 -10.69 51.06
N VAL A 856 -0.07 -10.80 50.19
CA VAL A 856 0.93 -11.88 50.30
C VAL A 856 1.71 -11.79 51.62
N ALA A 857 2.15 -10.58 51.99
CA ALA A 857 2.84 -10.33 53.24
C ALA A 857 2.00 -10.64 54.48
N LEU A 858 0.66 -10.44 54.38
CA LEU A 858 -0.26 -10.84 55.47
C LEU A 858 -0.39 -12.34 55.57
N LEU A 859 -0.55 -13.08 54.47
CA LEU A 859 -0.59 -14.57 54.47
C LEU A 859 0.69 -15.11 55.00
N MET A 860 1.84 -14.62 54.57
CA MET A 860 3.17 -15.01 55.04
C MET A 860 3.32 -14.78 56.56
N ARG A 861 2.87 -13.59 57.05
CA ARG A 861 2.95 -13.29 58.50
C ARG A 861 2.03 -14.19 59.32
N ASN A 862 0.86 -14.54 58.83
CA ASN A 862 -0.03 -15.47 59.51
C ASN A 862 0.58 -16.87 59.59
N ALA A 863 1.14 -17.38 58.48
CA ALA A 863 1.84 -18.65 58.46
C ALA A 863 3.10 -18.62 59.36
N ALA A 864 3.83 -17.52 59.40
CA ALA A 864 5.01 -17.37 60.27
C ALA A 864 4.70 -17.18 61.78
N ARG A 865 3.42 -17.01 62.17
CA ARG A 865 3.02 -16.99 63.62
C ARG A 865 3.21 -18.36 64.27
N GLU A 866 2.98 -19.41 63.53
CA GLU A 866 3.11 -20.80 63.95
C GLU A 866 4.58 -21.28 63.95
N GLY A 867 5.50 -20.43 63.49
CA GLY A 867 6.97 -20.70 63.43
C GLY A 867 7.46 -20.92 62.03
N ARG A 868 7.88 -22.15 61.71
CA ARG A 868 8.34 -22.53 60.37
C ARG A 868 7.13 -22.81 59.47
N PHE A 869 7.16 -22.37 58.19
CA PHE A 869 6.06 -22.52 57.26
C PHE A 869 6.55 -22.91 55.86
N LYS A 870 5.64 -23.52 55.07
CA LYS A 870 5.83 -23.88 53.69
C LYS A 870 5.05 -22.87 52.79
N ILE A 871 5.42 -22.76 51.52
CA ILE A 871 4.69 -21.97 50.56
C ILE A 871 3.32 -22.62 50.35
N SER A 872 2.24 -21.88 50.60
CA SER A 872 0.88 -22.33 50.35
C SER A 872 0.45 -22.04 48.90
N GLU A 873 -0.53 -22.83 48.42
CA GLU A 873 -1.13 -22.61 47.11
C GLU A 873 -1.80 -21.22 47.01
N ASP A 874 -2.39 -20.75 48.11
CA ASP A 874 -3.00 -19.43 48.20
C ASP A 874 -1.97 -18.30 47.96
N MET A 875 -0.74 -18.43 48.49
CA MET A 875 0.34 -17.48 48.28
C MET A 875 0.76 -17.46 46.81
N MET A 876 0.90 -18.62 46.17
CA MET A 876 1.26 -18.74 44.76
C MET A 876 0.16 -18.21 43.84
N SER A 877 -1.09 -18.58 44.11
CA SER A 877 -2.25 -18.12 43.36
C SER A 877 -2.42 -16.59 43.42
N LEU A 878 -2.31 -16.03 44.63
CA LEU A 878 -2.44 -14.60 44.86
C LEU A 878 -1.33 -13.78 44.18
N ALA A 879 -0.10 -14.34 44.19
CA ALA A 879 1.06 -13.73 43.56
C ALA A 879 1.11 -13.96 42.04
N GLY A 880 0.37 -14.95 41.53
CA GLY A 880 0.48 -15.38 40.13
C GLY A 880 1.92 -15.86 39.83
N ALA A 881 2.55 -16.56 40.77
CA ALA A 881 3.95 -16.94 40.72
C ALA A 881 4.15 -18.46 40.88
N THR A 882 5.16 -19.01 40.23
CA THR A 882 5.59 -20.38 40.44
C THR A 882 6.18 -20.54 41.85
N ARG A 883 6.40 -21.79 42.31
CA ARG A 883 6.97 -22.05 43.63
C ARG A 883 8.36 -21.40 43.80
N ASP A 884 9.21 -21.49 42.77
CA ASP A 884 10.57 -20.92 42.83
C ASP A 884 10.53 -19.38 42.84
N GLN A 885 9.62 -18.79 42.05
CA GLN A 885 9.41 -17.34 42.07
C GLN A 885 8.87 -16.87 43.42
N MET A 886 7.94 -17.65 44.02
CA MET A 886 7.41 -17.34 45.35
C MET A 886 8.49 -17.46 46.42
N ALA A 887 9.36 -18.46 46.31
CA ALA A 887 10.52 -18.61 47.22
C ALA A 887 11.44 -17.37 47.15
N ALA A 888 11.78 -16.91 45.92
CA ALA A 888 12.57 -15.70 45.75
C ALA A 888 11.87 -14.46 46.32
N MET A 889 10.53 -14.36 46.15
CA MET A 889 9.74 -13.26 46.73
C MET A 889 9.72 -13.26 48.23
N LEU A 890 9.68 -14.45 48.89
CA LEU A 890 9.73 -14.57 50.35
C LEU A 890 11.11 -14.19 50.94
N LEU A 891 12.18 -14.44 50.22
CA LEU A 891 13.52 -13.96 50.60
C LEU A 891 13.55 -12.43 50.67
N ASP A 892 13.00 -11.76 49.67
CA ASP A 892 12.89 -10.28 49.65
C ASP A 892 11.92 -9.73 50.71
N LEU A 893 10.94 -10.53 51.15
CA LEU A 893 10.04 -10.21 52.27
C LEU A 893 10.63 -10.56 53.65
N GLN A 894 11.97 -10.68 53.74
CA GLN A 894 12.71 -10.96 54.99
C GLN A 894 12.42 -12.34 55.62
N CYS A 895 12.20 -13.35 54.79
CA CYS A 895 12.26 -14.75 55.20
C CYS A 895 13.60 -15.37 54.85
N ARG A 896 13.94 -16.46 55.49
CA ARG A 896 15.11 -17.30 55.19
C ARG A 896 14.68 -18.76 55.05
N VAL A 897 15.31 -19.50 54.18
CA VAL A 897 15.17 -20.96 54.13
C VAL A 897 15.90 -21.55 55.31
N VAL A 898 15.25 -22.42 56.08
CA VAL A 898 15.81 -23.05 57.30
C VAL A 898 15.94 -24.55 57.15
N ASP A 899 15.16 -25.16 56.23
CA ASP A 899 15.15 -26.60 56.02
C ASP A 899 14.62 -26.94 54.64
N GLU A 900 14.89 -28.14 54.13
CA GLU A 900 14.37 -28.65 52.87
C GLU A 900 13.85 -30.07 53.05
N GLU A 901 12.58 -30.32 52.78
CA GLU A 901 12.01 -31.68 52.84
C GLU A 901 12.01 -32.28 51.44
N PRO A 902 12.40 -33.56 51.26
CA PRO A 902 12.30 -34.23 49.98
C PRO A 902 10.83 -34.27 49.50
N SER A 903 10.60 -34.01 48.23
CA SER A 903 9.25 -34.10 47.62
C SER A 903 8.81 -35.57 47.60
N GLU A 904 7.52 -35.85 47.83
CA GLU A 904 6.91 -37.18 47.63
C GLU A 904 7.05 -37.66 46.18
N ASP A 905 7.33 -36.81 45.23
CA ASP A 905 7.49 -37.10 43.82
C ASP A 905 8.98 -36.87 43.44
N PRO A 906 9.72 -37.93 43.00
CA PRO A 906 11.16 -37.81 42.69
C PRO A 906 11.50 -36.83 41.56
N GLU A 907 10.54 -36.44 40.74
CA GLU A 907 10.74 -35.47 39.64
C GLU A 907 10.53 -34.03 40.10
N LYS A 908 10.04 -33.76 41.30
CA LYS A 908 9.81 -32.41 41.82
C LYS A 908 10.91 -31.97 42.77
N PRO A 909 11.31 -30.70 42.74
CA PRO A 909 12.34 -30.16 43.66
C PRO A 909 11.85 -30.25 45.11
N ALA A 910 12.83 -30.36 46.04
CA ALA A 910 12.59 -30.37 47.47
C ALA A 910 11.75 -29.18 47.95
N ILE A 911 10.91 -29.44 48.96
CA ILE A 911 10.01 -28.40 49.49
C ILE A 911 10.79 -27.59 50.53
N GLN A 912 11.01 -26.31 50.22
CA GLN A 912 11.67 -25.38 51.11
C GLN A 912 10.79 -24.95 52.29
N ILE A 913 11.36 -24.93 53.45
CA ILE A 913 10.73 -24.48 54.70
C ILE A 913 11.31 -23.10 55.05
N PHE A 914 10.43 -22.15 55.24
CA PHE A 914 10.77 -20.75 55.50
C PHE A 914 10.57 -20.39 56.97
N GLU A 915 11.41 -19.48 57.47
CA GLU A 915 11.26 -18.80 58.73
C GLU A 915 11.42 -17.28 58.52
N ARG A 916 10.61 -16.49 59.20
CA ARG A 916 10.73 -15.03 59.15
C ARG A 916 11.88 -14.54 60.01
N ILE A 917 12.74 -13.69 59.49
CA ILE A 917 13.84 -13.04 60.19
C ILE A 917 13.22 -12.02 61.19
N ARG A 918 13.26 -12.36 62.51
CA ARG A 918 12.82 -11.42 63.54
C ARG A 918 13.99 -10.50 63.89
N ARG A 919 13.86 -9.19 63.69
CA ARG A 919 14.83 -8.23 64.24
C ARG A 919 14.77 -8.29 65.74
N PRO A 920 15.88 -8.33 66.46
CA PRO A 920 15.87 -8.34 67.93
C PRO A 920 15.21 -7.07 68.44
N ARG A 921 14.17 -7.25 69.26
CA ARG A 921 13.47 -6.16 69.98
C ARG A 921 14.45 -5.52 70.91
N GLN A 922 14.91 -4.29 70.66
CA GLN A 922 15.63 -3.51 71.68
C GLN A 922 14.73 -3.40 72.93
N GLN A 923 15.12 -4.05 74.01
CA GLN A 923 14.47 -3.97 75.30
C GLN A 923 14.66 -2.57 75.81
N SER A 924 13.57 -1.79 75.94
CA SER A 924 13.51 -0.59 76.73
C SER A 924 13.71 -0.97 78.19
N GLY A 925 14.91 -0.80 78.71
CA GLY A 925 15.26 -1.01 80.16
C GLY A 925 14.45 -0.04 80.99
N GLY A 926 13.92 -0.63 82.05
CA GLY A 926 13.08 -0.05 83.06
C GLY A 926 13.68 1.08 83.85
N ARG A 927 12.80 1.95 84.27
CA ARG A 927 13.04 2.98 85.29
C ARG A 927 13.62 2.40 86.57
N GLY A 928 14.80 2.89 86.99
CA GLY A 928 15.34 2.80 88.37
C GLY A 928 15.52 4.23 88.89
N LYS A 929 14.90 4.48 90.06
CA LYS A 929 14.93 5.72 90.84
C LYS A 929 16.25 5.87 91.61
N ALA A 930 16.51 7.15 91.94
CA ALA A 930 17.32 7.69 93.07
C ALA A 930 18.78 7.85 92.70
N ASP A 931 19.54 8.84 93.04
CA ASP A 931 19.48 9.88 94.11
C ASP A 931 20.53 10.96 93.78
N ALA A 932 20.25 12.12 94.33
CA ALA A 932 21.08 13.31 94.30
C ALA A 932 22.49 13.08 94.95
N ALA A 933 23.45 13.75 94.39
CA ALA A 933 24.44 14.54 95.15
C ALA A 933 25.47 15.23 94.27
N ASN A 934 25.36 16.53 94.21
CA ASN A 934 26.35 17.54 94.56
C ASN A 934 27.80 17.37 94.14
N GLY A 935 28.36 18.36 93.49
CA GLY A 935 29.79 18.65 93.36
C GLY A 935 30.17 19.48 92.12
N LYS A 936 30.01 20.72 92.27
CA LYS A 936 31.00 21.83 92.15
C LYS A 936 32.30 21.59 91.42
N GLY A 937 32.61 22.48 90.56
CA GLY A 937 33.95 23.02 90.40
C GLY A 937 34.46 22.84 88.93
N ASN A 938 34.53 23.82 88.28
CA ASN A 938 35.45 24.88 88.16
C ASN A 938 36.28 24.84 86.89
N ASP A 939 36.17 25.92 86.21
CA ASP A 939 37.21 26.70 85.55
C ASP A 939 38.22 26.07 84.61
N GLY A 940 38.37 26.74 83.51
CA GLY A 940 39.65 26.99 82.89
C GLY A 940 39.51 27.07 81.35
N ARG A 941 39.16 28.20 80.88
CA ARG A 941 40.09 29.14 80.17
C ARG A 941 41.12 28.43 79.29
N GLY A 942 41.09 28.80 78.10
CA GLY A 942 42.01 29.60 77.34
C GLY A 942 42.08 29.09 75.90
N ASN A 943 41.72 29.85 75.12
CA ASN A 943 42.34 30.97 74.43
C ASN A 943 43.17 30.57 73.21
N ASP A 944 42.88 31.25 72.24
CA ASP A 944 43.73 31.79 71.18
C ASP A 944 44.31 30.85 70.09
N GLY A 945 44.05 31.25 68.97
CA GLY A 945 44.97 31.81 68.02
C GLY A 945 44.61 31.42 66.62
N ALA A 946 43.99 32.28 65.96
CA ALA A 946 44.50 33.26 65.04
C ALA A 946 45.45 32.67 63.96
N GLY A 947 45.01 32.94 62.78
CA GLY A 947 46.02 33.06 61.75
C GLY A 947 45.53 32.76 60.33
N ARG A 948 44.94 33.75 59.79
CA ARG A 948 45.32 34.47 58.56
C ARG A 948 45.23 33.76 57.21
N ARG A 949 44.30 34.30 56.49
CA ARG A 949 44.44 34.51 55.02
C ARG A 949 45.71 35.29 54.69
N PRO A 950 46.29 35.26 53.45
CA PRO A 950 45.77 35.99 52.32
C PRO A 950 45.92 35.22 51.01
N GLY A 951 45.21 35.49 49.97
CA GLY A 951 45.08 36.72 49.24
C GLY A 951 45.65 36.65 47.86
N GLY A 952 44.85 36.92 46.94
CA GLY A 952 45.08 37.82 45.84
C GLY A 952 45.34 37.10 44.50
N LYS A 953 44.82 37.41 43.45
CA LYS A 953 44.44 38.65 42.71
C LYS A 953 43.81 38.21 41.36
N LYS A 954 42.75 38.83 41.03
CA LYS A 954 42.40 39.21 39.63
C LYS A 954 43.41 40.25 39.14
N PRO A 955 43.54 40.46 37.85
CA PRO A 955 42.74 41.42 37.14
C PRO A 955 42.39 41.02 35.70
N ASP A 956 41.18 41.29 35.26
CA ASP A 956 40.71 42.49 34.50
C ASP A 956 41.44 42.73 33.14
N GLY A 957 40.60 42.86 32.13
CA GLY A 957 40.98 43.47 30.89
C GLY A 957 39.93 43.31 29.76
N ARG A 958 38.83 43.97 29.87
CA ARG A 958 38.13 44.61 28.73
C ARG A 958 38.82 45.93 28.43
N PRO A 959 38.81 46.45 27.21
CA PRO A 959 37.65 47.16 26.69
C PRO A 959 37.47 47.06 25.14
N SER A 960 36.24 47.06 24.68
CA SER A 960 35.48 48.20 24.13
C SER A 960 36.06 48.91 22.89
N ASN A 961 35.29 48.84 21.86
CA ASN A 961 34.51 49.93 21.27
C ASN A 961 34.91 50.58 19.95
N LYS A 962 33.89 50.78 19.14
CA LYS A 962 33.65 51.84 18.16
C LYS A 962 34.20 51.67 16.73
N SER A 963 33.26 51.45 15.83
CA SER A 963 32.47 52.45 15.09
C SER A 963 33.16 52.99 13.85
N ASN A 964 32.46 52.90 12.82
CA ASN A 964 32.06 53.96 11.90
C ASN A 964 32.49 53.89 10.45
N ARG A 965 31.45 53.79 9.62
CA ARG A 965 31.13 54.67 8.47
C ARG A 965 31.97 54.65 7.18
N LYS A 966 31.22 54.27 6.13
CA LYS A 966 31.08 54.99 4.86
C LYS A 966 32.29 55.10 3.94
N ALA A 967 32.27 54.54 2.73
CA ALA A 967 31.76 55.20 1.54
C ALA A 967 32.36 54.57 0.26
N ARG A 968 31.50 54.31 -0.72
CA ARG A 968 31.66 54.60 -2.15
C ARG A 968 32.99 54.37 -2.85
N GLY A 969 32.93 53.52 -3.93
CA GLY A 969 33.84 53.72 -5.07
C GLY A 969 33.92 52.48 -5.95
N LYS A 970 33.28 52.47 -7.10
CA LYS A 970 33.52 51.61 -8.29
C LYS A 970 34.60 52.19 -9.18
N PRO A 971 35.01 51.51 -10.26
CA PRO A 971 35.67 50.27 -10.63
C PRO A 971 37.01 50.52 -11.36
N PRO A 972 37.58 49.74 -12.27
CA PRO A 972 37.48 48.34 -12.70
C PRO A 972 38.89 47.67 -12.80
N GLY A 973 38.90 46.37 -13.07
CA GLY A 973 40.13 45.69 -13.50
C GLY A 973 39.98 44.19 -13.58
N GLN A 974 40.11 43.68 -14.79
CA GLN A 974 40.14 42.29 -15.22
C GLN A 974 41.18 41.42 -14.48
N ALA A 975 40.83 40.19 -14.16
CA ALA A 975 41.79 39.07 -14.17
C ALA A 975 41.11 37.71 -14.13
N HIS A 976 41.25 36.96 -15.17
CA HIS A 976 41.39 35.52 -15.38
C HIS A 976 40.79 34.55 -14.35
N SER A 977 39.70 33.87 -14.73
CA SER A 977 39.18 32.64 -14.17
C SER A 977 40.07 31.45 -14.60
N LYS A 978 40.64 30.74 -13.66
CA LYS A 978 41.18 29.39 -13.87
C LYS A 978 40.01 28.38 -14.01
N ARG A 979 39.97 27.66 -15.14
CA ARG A 979 39.15 26.49 -15.39
C ARG A 979 39.55 25.34 -14.45
N PRO A 980 38.61 24.52 -13.94
CA PRO A 980 38.95 23.27 -13.29
C PRO A 980 39.41 22.24 -14.33
N ALA A 981 40.39 21.42 -13.94
CA ALA A 981 40.96 20.36 -14.75
C ALA A 981 39.92 19.29 -15.12
N GLU A 982 39.89 18.91 -16.41
CA GLU A 982 39.13 17.77 -16.93
C GLU A 982 39.63 16.46 -16.28
N LYS A 983 38.72 15.69 -15.73
CA LYS A 983 38.95 14.30 -15.30
C LYS A 983 39.12 13.42 -16.53
N GLN A 984 40.22 12.67 -16.61
CA GLN A 984 40.44 11.65 -17.61
C GLN A 984 39.38 10.53 -17.48
N PRO A 985 38.89 9.99 -18.59
CA PRO A 985 37.91 8.89 -18.56
C PRO A 985 38.52 7.60 -18.03
N ASP A 986 37.73 6.84 -17.28
CA ASP A 986 38.04 5.53 -16.72
C ASP A 986 38.38 4.54 -17.86
N PRO A 987 39.53 3.85 -17.84
CA PRO A 987 39.91 2.92 -18.89
C PRO A 987 39.06 1.66 -18.98
N ASN A 988 38.20 1.39 -17.99
CA ASN A 988 37.27 0.23 -17.97
C ASN A 988 35.84 0.55 -18.40
N SER A 989 35.60 1.76 -18.93
CA SER A 989 34.28 2.13 -19.45
C SER A 989 34.04 1.48 -20.82
N PRO A 990 32.85 0.89 -21.06
CA PRO A 990 32.49 0.33 -22.37
C PRO A 990 32.52 1.34 -23.52
N PHE A 991 32.61 2.63 -23.23
CA PHE A 991 32.66 3.73 -24.21
C PHE A 991 34.08 4.26 -24.47
N ALA A 992 35.12 3.68 -23.88
CA ALA A 992 36.51 4.13 -24.11
C ALA A 992 36.97 3.98 -25.58
N VAL A 993 36.32 3.09 -26.35
CA VAL A 993 36.61 2.86 -27.78
C VAL A 993 36.11 4.01 -28.66
N LEU A 994 35.15 4.80 -28.23
CA LEU A 994 34.61 5.92 -29.00
C LEU A 994 35.42 7.23 -28.87
N ALA A 995 36.28 7.32 -27.90
CA ALA A 995 37.15 8.49 -27.70
C ALA A 995 38.31 8.57 -28.73
N GLY A 996 38.54 7.52 -29.54
CA GLY A 996 39.54 7.42 -30.57
C GLY A 996 39.10 7.82 -31.99
N LEU A 997 37.80 8.05 -32.22
CA LEU A 997 37.26 8.43 -33.53
C LEU A 997 37.28 9.96 -33.68
N LYS A 998 38.35 10.51 -34.23
CA LYS A 998 38.36 11.85 -34.77
C LYS A 998 37.55 11.86 -36.07
N LEU A 999 36.43 12.54 -36.07
CA LEU A 999 35.81 12.98 -37.31
C LEU A 999 36.74 13.89 -38.05
N LYS A 1000 37.16 13.51 -39.24
CA LYS A 1000 37.75 14.38 -40.24
C LYS A 1000 36.62 15.13 -40.93
N ASP A 1001 36.86 16.42 -41.13
CA ASP A 1001 36.04 17.43 -41.81
C ASP A 1001 35.37 16.94 -43.11
#